data_065889501452452e0c59007a1d83ea7c
#
_entry.id   065889501452452e0c59007a1d83ea7c
#
_cell.length_a   1.000
_cell.length_b   1.000
_cell.length_c   1.000
_cell.angle_alpha   90.00
_cell.angle_beta   90.00
_cell.angle_gamma   90.00
#
_symmetry.space_group_name_H-M   'P 1'
#
loop_
_entity.id
_entity.type
_entity.pdbx_description
1 polymer ?
#
loop_
_entity_poly.entity_id
_entity_poly.type
_entity_poly.pdbx_seq_one_letter_code
_entity_poly.pdbx_strand_id
1 'polypeptide(L)'
;MLDALWKIVSSSNIPLQDILIFLPSRRAVRATEKTIVQKCGNAVMLPELVALGEGVEDVDFASEIATDDTISNLERIVVLAKLLSGDEHIKNISTALPIARDFIRMTDYFENEGIDVSKINWADTVDEKYATHFHNKAKILQILSDNMNAITRGRVTTTAKRNADIRAWIPYIQSKNFPYKLVIVCGSTASVPATSDLMVAIANVPFGRIILSGKISGRKSDFELTTNPYYSEYKFLSRIGVDTDDIIPIDVGKSETIDFMNFAFGNNTTTATNTDAVSHCHLIECERESIESDAVAEIAEQAIKKNKSVLVITPDAAGNQRIASALNAKNIPTDFSGGRPATMHVVGRAILNLFDDWAEKNSKEFDKLYIDSKYDLFETILNIVESDKNIWMPTFDPLDVNAVSIWVAIRELSSALVRNDIVLTLGDARAFISDALSSVTIRGDTTDNTKVCVLGTIESRMQTADVVILTGLNEGMFPSTGYENAWLPQKISTQLGLPSPNHKVSLMSLDFMNLSCAENVYWLRSKISGGVQTTESRFLSRVAARSGKFDKTAQTEILSAVLEHDNVDAKPLNYDAPTPPADWSDLYVTDLEYLIHNPYAYYVRHILRLAVKDDYWVGPDARKFGTLVHSIIEHAKPGDTPETLVARMDDAARNIDGLNGVQMHFWHKRFQEIAPVIANEINACPDAHSETPGFVEIAGRTIRARADRVADGIVIDIKTGAAPSKSQLLLGTMPQLPLEAYMLQTGGFKIPTTTHSKTPTMRFLQLRNNQTKPIEYDSATTADMIRAAVDKTIEVINMFTVGRAPYENRPNSESKYRQYDDLARVWDNK
;
A
#
# COMPACT_ATOMS: atom_id res chain seq x y z
N MET A 1 9.34 -14.94 -32.40
CA MET A 1 10.73 -14.41 -32.23
C MET A 1 11.72 -15.53 -31.93
N LEU A 2 11.55 -16.36 -30.89
CA LEU A 2 12.48 -17.46 -30.56
C LEU A 2 12.65 -18.46 -31.70
N ASP A 3 11.58 -18.86 -32.40
CA ASP A 3 11.68 -19.74 -33.58
C ASP A 3 12.38 -19.08 -34.77
N ALA A 4 12.21 -17.77 -34.95
CA ALA A 4 12.94 -17.02 -35.97
C ALA A 4 14.44 -16.97 -35.65
N LEU A 5 14.80 -16.72 -34.40
CA LEU A 5 16.17 -16.74 -33.92
C LEU A 5 16.78 -18.13 -34.15
N TRP A 6 16.07 -19.22 -33.77
CA TRP A 6 16.54 -20.59 -33.98
C TRP A 6 16.72 -20.93 -35.44
N LYS A 7 15.82 -20.48 -36.33
CA LYS A 7 16.01 -20.68 -37.79
C LYS A 7 17.30 -20.08 -38.31
N ILE A 8 17.65 -18.85 -37.90
CA ILE A 8 18.90 -18.19 -38.30
C ILE A 8 20.10 -18.93 -37.71
N VAL A 9 20.09 -19.25 -36.42
CA VAL A 9 21.17 -19.94 -35.73
C VAL A 9 21.42 -21.32 -36.36
N SER A 10 20.38 -22.14 -36.56
CA SER A 10 20.48 -23.50 -37.10
C SER A 10 20.89 -23.54 -38.58
N SER A 11 20.49 -22.53 -39.37
CA SER A 11 20.86 -22.44 -40.79
C SER A 11 22.25 -21.85 -41.02
N SER A 12 22.90 -21.27 -40.05
CA SER A 12 24.21 -20.61 -40.17
C SER A 12 25.37 -21.61 -40.36
N ASN A 13 25.20 -22.86 -39.95
CA ASN A 13 26.26 -23.88 -39.86
C ASN A 13 27.47 -23.46 -39.02
N ILE A 14 27.32 -22.49 -38.12
CA ILE A 14 28.32 -21.98 -37.20
C ILE A 14 28.16 -22.68 -35.84
N PRO A 15 29.24 -23.18 -35.21
CA PRO A 15 29.16 -23.74 -33.87
C PRO A 15 28.57 -22.72 -32.90
N LEU A 16 27.68 -23.13 -32.01
CA LEU A 16 26.97 -22.22 -31.08
C LEU A 16 27.93 -21.37 -30.22
N GLN A 17 29.03 -21.93 -29.79
CA GLN A 17 30.08 -21.24 -29.03
C GLN A 17 30.77 -20.08 -29.81
N ASP A 18 30.64 -20.03 -31.11
CA ASP A 18 31.20 -18.98 -31.96
C ASP A 18 30.15 -17.90 -32.31
N ILE A 19 28.98 -17.94 -31.65
CA ILE A 19 27.86 -17.02 -31.84
C ILE A 19 27.68 -16.14 -30.63
N LEU A 20 27.50 -14.82 -30.82
CA LEU A 20 27.12 -13.84 -29.81
C LEU A 20 25.70 -13.35 -30.11
N ILE A 21 24.83 -13.37 -29.10
CA ILE A 21 23.44 -12.93 -29.25
C ILE A 21 23.10 -11.87 -28.20
N PHE A 22 22.70 -10.69 -28.67
CA PHE A 22 22.17 -9.63 -27.84
C PHE A 22 20.64 -9.72 -27.77
N LEU A 23 20.11 -9.64 -26.55
CA LEU A 23 18.70 -9.85 -26.25
C LEU A 23 18.18 -8.69 -25.39
N PRO A 24 16.88 -8.35 -25.41
CA PRO A 24 16.35 -7.17 -24.71
C PRO A 24 16.43 -7.29 -23.18
N SER A 25 16.34 -8.50 -22.62
CA SER A 25 16.24 -8.70 -21.18
C SER A 25 16.86 -10.03 -20.73
N ARG A 26 17.17 -10.16 -19.42
CA ARG A 26 17.63 -11.43 -18.83
C ARG A 26 16.60 -12.56 -18.97
N ARG A 27 15.30 -12.22 -18.95
CA ARG A 27 14.24 -13.21 -19.22
C ARG A 27 14.29 -13.71 -20.64
N ALA A 28 14.57 -12.82 -21.60
CA ALA A 28 14.79 -13.21 -22.99
C ALA A 28 16.02 -14.12 -23.13
N VAL A 29 17.10 -13.87 -22.36
CA VAL A 29 18.26 -14.77 -22.27
C VAL A 29 17.84 -16.16 -21.80
N ARG A 30 17.19 -16.27 -20.63
CA ARG A 30 16.71 -17.57 -20.10
C ARG A 30 15.76 -18.30 -21.06
N ALA A 31 14.82 -17.57 -21.69
CA ALA A 31 13.89 -18.15 -22.66
C ALA A 31 14.65 -18.68 -23.91
N THR A 32 15.69 -17.96 -24.33
CA THR A 32 16.55 -18.38 -25.46
C THR A 32 17.38 -19.61 -25.10
N GLU A 33 18.01 -19.64 -23.91
CA GLU A 33 18.74 -20.81 -23.39
C GLU A 33 17.85 -22.05 -23.38
N LYS A 34 16.67 -21.93 -22.74
CA LYS A 34 15.69 -23.02 -22.66
C LYS A 34 15.27 -23.51 -24.06
N THR A 35 15.01 -22.59 -24.97
CA THR A 35 14.62 -22.94 -26.36
C THR A 35 15.73 -23.65 -27.07
N ILE A 36 16.98 -23.19 -27.00
CA ILE A 36 18.13 -23.83 -27.66
C ILE A 36 18.35 -25.23 -27.10
N VAL A 37 18.35 -25.40 -25.76
CA VAL A 37 18.49 -26.72 -25.13
C VAL A 37 17.39 -27.68 -25.58
N GLN A 38 16.13 -27.23 -25.60
CA GLN A 38 15.00 -28.04 -26.05
C GLN A 38 15.11 -28.45 -27.52
N LYS A 39 15.52 -27.53 -28.39
CA LYS A 39 15.68 -27.83 -29.86
C LYS A 39 16.86 -28.73 -30.14
N CYS A 40 17.93 -28.69 -29.33
CA CYS A 40 19.09 -29.55 -29.48
C CYS A 40 18.87 -30.96 -28.88
N GLY A 41 17.92 -31.13 -27.97
CA GLY A 41 17.54 -32.42 -27.38
C GLY A 41 18.54 -33.05 -26.40
N ASN A 42 19.70 -32.45 -26.17
CA ASN A 42 20.80 -32.93 -25.30
C ASN A 42 21.55 -31.76 -24.66
N ALA A 43 22.49 -32.08 -23.78
CA ALA A 43 23.44 -31.08 -23.29
C ALA A 43 24.21 -30.45 -24.46
N VAL A 44 24.22 -29.10 -24.51
CA VAL A 44 24.84 -28.33 -25.60
C VAL A 44 25.62 -27.16 -25.00
N MET A 45 26.75 -26.80 -25.64
CA MET A 45 27.41 -25.53 -25.34
C MET A 45 26.58 -24.40 -25.94
N LEU A 46 26.11 -23.52 -25.09
CA LEU A 46 25.29 -22.37 -25.49
C LEU A 46 26.12 -21.29 -26.21
N PRO A 47 25.49 -20.46 -27.05
CA PRO A 47 26.12 -19.23 -27.53
C PRO A 47 26.33 -18.24 -26.37
N GLU A 48 27.17 -17.25 -26.58
CA GLU A 48 27.27 -16.12 -25.65
C GLU A 48 25.99 -15.30 -25.77
N LEU A 49 25.28 -15.13 -24.64
CA LEU A 49 24.00 -14.43 -24.56
C LEU A 49 24.15 -13.19 -23.65
N VAL A 50 23.87 -12.01 -24.21
CA VAL A 50 24.04 -10.74 -23.52
C VAL A 50 22.71 -10.01 -23.45
N ALA A 51 22.27 -9.66 -22.24
CA ALA A 51 21.10 -8.81 -22.03
C ALA A 51 21.48 -7.34 -22.22
N LEU A 52 20.69 -6.60 -23.02
CA LEU A 52 20.89 -5.16 -23.26
C LEU A 52 20.32 -4.27 -22.14
N GLY A 53 19.53 -4.84 -21.22
CA GLY A 53 18.98 -4.09 -20.11
C GLY A 53 17.85 -3.13 -20.52
N GLU A 54 17.02 -3.51 -21.45
CA GLU A 54 15.85 -2.71 -21.88
C GLU A 54 14.68 -2.80 -20.89
N GLY A 55 14.72 -3.72 -19.91
CA GLY A 55 13.69 -3.94 -18.90
C GLY A 55 14.10 -3.48 -17.49
N VAL A 56 13.11 -3.17 -16.67
CA VAL A 56 13.33 -2.80 -15.25
C VAL A 56 13.97 -3.95 -14.46
N GLU A 57 13.77 -5.20 -14.90
CA GLU A 57 14.33 -6.40 -14.26
C GLU A 57 15.83 -6.59 -14.43
N ASP A 58 16.41 -5.96 -15.44
CA ASP A 58 17.84 -6.08 -15.70
C ASP A 58 18.70 -5.19 -14.82
N VAL A 59 18.05 -4.35 -14.03
CA VAL A 59 18.69 -3.64 -12.94
C VAL A 59 18.83 -4.63 -11.78
N ASP A 60 19.92 -5.41 -11.80
CA ASP A 60 20.28 -6.21 -10.63
C ASP A 60 20.56 -5.29 -9.48
N PHE A 61 19.98 -5.61 -8.32
CA PHE A 61 20.36 -4.95 -7.07
C PHE A 61 21.89 -5.03 -6.83
N ALA A 62 22.53 -6.10 -7.29
CA ALA A 62 23.99 -6.24 -7.28
C ALA A 62 24.70 -5.27 -8.26
N SER A 63 24.05 -4.81 -9.34
CA SER A 63 24.59 -3.78 -10.25
C SER A 63 24.18 -2.37 -9.82
N GLU A 64 23.21 -2.23 -8.93
CA GLU A 64 22.89 -0.98 -8.22
C GLU A 64 23.85 -0.72 -7.05
N ILE A 65 24.58 -1.74 -6.56
CA ILE A 65 25.66 -1.50 -5.60
C ILE A 65 26.69 -0.64 -6.32
N ALA A 66 26.78 0.61 -5.92
CA ALA A 66 27.76 1.55 -6.46
C ALA A 66 29.15 0.94 -6.34
N THR A 67 29.79 0.70 -7.48
CA THR A 67 31.22 0.52 -7.50
C THR A 67 31.86 1.85 -7.14
N ASP A 68 33.16 1.88 -6.75
CA ASP A 68 33.84 3.12 -6.37
C ASP A 68 33.70 4.25 -7.41
N ASP A 69 33.47 3.91 -8.67
CA ASP A 69 33.30 4.85 -9.79
C ASP A 69 31.85 5.26 -10.07
N THR A 70 30.86 4.62 -9.44
CA THR A 70 29.44 4.90 -9.70
C THR A 70 28.72 5.42 -8.45
N ILE A 71 27.70 6.24 -8.66
CA ILE A 71 26.81 6.70 -7.61
C ILE A 71 25.44 6.02 -7.74
N SER A 72 24.92 5.53 -6.61
CA SER A 72 23.59 4.91 -6.58
C SER A 72 22.47 5.96 -6.65
N ASN A 73 21.29 5.52 -7.09
CA ASN A 73 20.11 6.37 -7.09
C ASN A 73 19.70 6.81 -5.67
N LEU A 74 19.86 5.93 -4.69
CA LEU A 74 19.58 6.26 -3.28
C LEU A 74 20.48 7.39 -2.76
N GLU A 75 21.78 7.33 -3.02
CA GLU A 75 22.70 8.41 -2.63
C GLU A 75 22.38 9.72 -3.37
N ARG A 76 22.04 9.66 -4.67
CA ARG A 76 21.60 10.84 -5.44
C ARG A 76 20.35 11.48 -4.82
N ILE A 77 19.34 10.67 -4.43
CA ILE A 77 18.11 11.14 -3.78
C ILE A 77 18.45 11.83 -2.45
N VAL A 78 19.32 11.23 -1.63
CA VAL A 78 19.76 11.77 -0.35
C VAL A 78 20.45 13.14 -0.52
N VAL A 79 21.42 13.25 -1.45
CA VAL A 79 22.11 14.50 -1.76
C VAL A 79 21.13 15.57 -2.24
N LEU A 80 20.25 15.19 -3.14
CA LEU A 80 19.28 16.12 -3.73
C LEU A 80 18.24 16.57 -2.71
N ALA A 81 17.77 15.69 -1.83
CA ALA A 81 16.86 16.06 -0.75
C ALA A 81 17.50 17.09 0.20
N LYS A 82 18.80 16.93 0.49
CA LYS A 82 19.58 17.93 1.25
C LYS A 82 19.65 19.28 0.53
N LEU A 83 19.95 19.29 -0.76
CA LEU A 83 20.00 20.53 -1.55
C LEU A 83 18.65 21.24 -1.59
N LEU A 84 17.58 20.49 -1.79
CA LEU A 84 16.22 21.02 -1.85
C LEU A 84 15.72 21.54 -0.49
N SER A 85 16.14 20.94 0.62
CA SER A 85 15.76 21.39 1.97
C SER A 85 16.30 22.77 2.35
N GLY A 86 17.18 23.34 1.54
CA GLY A 86 17.62 24.73 1.65
C GLY A 86 16.64 25.76 1.08
N ASP A 87 15.59 25.35 0.39
CA ASP A 87 14.55 26.24 -0.15
C ASP A 87 13.51 26.59 0.93
N GLU A 88 13.12 27.86 0.99
CA GLU A 88 12.17 28.39 1.99
C GLU A 88 10.76 27.74 1.92
N HIS A 89 10.42 27.12 0.79
CA HIS A 89 9.13 26.42 0.59
C HIS A 89 9.15 24.96 1.03
N ILE A 90 10.33 24.40 1.34
CA ILE A 90 10.51 22.99 1.74
C ILE A 90 10.85 22.94 3.23
N LYS A 91 9.84 22.67 4.05
CA LYS A 91 9.95 22.74 5.51
C LYS A 91 10.85 21.67 6.14
N ASN A 92 10.83 20.46 5.60
CA ASN A 92 11.56 19.30 6.13
C ASN A 92 12.24 18.56 4.99
N ILE A 93 13.38 17.94 5.28
CA ILE A 93 14.14 17.18 4.28
C ILE A 93 13.33 15.99 3.72
N SER A 94 12.46 15.38 4.52
CA SER A 94 11.58 14.30 4.08
C SER A 94 10.55 14.75 3.03
N THR A 95 10.10 16.02 3.07
CA THR A 95 9.19 16.56 2.04
C THR A 95 9.88 16.77 0.69
N ALA A 96 11.20 16.81 0.68
CA ALA A 96 12.00 16.88 -0.54
C ALA A 96 12.12 15.52 -1.27
N LEU A 97 11.91 14.38 -0.59
CA LEU A 97 12.12 13.04 -1.15
C LEU A 97 11.33 12.77 -2.45
N PRO A 98 10.00 13.03 -2.53
CA PRO A 98 9.25 12.81 -3.77
C PRO A 98 9.77 13.67 -4.92
N ILE A 99 10.15 14.92 -4.63
CA ILE A 99 10.70 15.87 -5.62
C ILE A 99 12.06 15.37 -6.10
N ALA A 100 12.93 14.96 -5.18
CA ALA A 100 14.25 14.41 -5.49
C ALA A 100 14.13 13.16 -6.38
N ARG A 101 13.21 12.26 -6.06
CA ARG A 101 12.96 11.05 -6.85
C ARG A 101 12.48 11.36 -8.27
N ASP A 102 11.53 12.27 -8.41
CA ASP A 102 11.03 12.66 -9.73
C ASP A 102 12.12 13.33 -10.56
N PHE A 103 12.98 14.15 -9.92
CA PHE A 103 14.10 14.76 -10.61
C PHE A 103 15.14 13.72 -11.06
N ILE A 104 15.47 12.73 -10.20
CA ILE A 104 16.39 11.65 -10.58
C ILE A 104 15.83 10.84 -11.76
N ARG A 105 14.53 10.50 -11.75
CA ARG A 105 13.87 9.84 -12.89
C ARG A 105 13.96 10.67 -14.16
N MET A 106 13.80 11.97 -14.05
CA MET A 106 13.93 12.88 -15.17
C MET A 106 15.37 12.89 -15.70
N THR A 107 16.38 13.01 -14.84
CA THR A 107 17.79 13.00 -15.28
C THR A 107 18.18 11.68 -15.92
N ASP A 108 17.74 10.53 -15.36
CA ASP A 108 17.98 9.21 -15.94
C ASP A 108 17.32 9.08 -17.33
N TYR A 109 16.12 9.66 -17.51
CA TYR A 109 15.46 9.71 -18.82
C TYR A 109 16.27 10.53 -19.83
N PHE A 110 16.77 11.71 -19.44
CA PHE A 110 17.67 12.52 -20.29
C PHE A 110 18.95 11.78 -20.65
N GLU A 111 19.61 11.14 -19.69
CA GLU A 111 20.81 10.36 -19.94
C GLU A 111 20.56 9.19 -20.91
N ASN A 112 19.41 8.52 -20.80
CA ASN A 112 19.03 7.48 -21.75
C ASN A 112 18.87 8.02 -23.18
N GLU A 113 18.33 9.24 -23.31
CA GLU A 113 18.20 9.90 -24.61
C GLU A 113 19.49 10.60 -25.07
N GLY A 114 20.57 10.50 -24.29
CA GLY A 114 21.88 11.08 -24.63
C GLY A 114 21.94 12.59 -24.44
N ILE A 115 21.05 13.16 -23.66
CA ILE A 115 20.96 14.59 -23.35
C ILE A 115 21.65 14.88 -22.02
N ASP A 116 22.64 15.75 -22.02
CA ASP A 116 23.35 16.21 -20.85
C ASP A 116 22.61 17.37 -20.17
N VAL A 117 21.96 17.07 -19.06
CA VAL A 117 21.14 18.02 -18.29
C VAL A 117 21.96 19.24 -17.82
N SER A 118 23.26 19.04 -17.51
CA SER A 118 24.14 20.12 -17.05
C SER A 118 24.40 21.20 -18.09
N LYS A 119 24.14 20.92 -19.37
CA LYS A 119 24.34 21.85 -20.48
C LYS A 119 23.08 22.61 -20.87
N ILE A 120 21.96 22.34 -20.22
CA ILE A 120 20.69 22.98 -20.55
C ILE A 120 20.59 24.29 -19.78
N ASN A 121 20.46 25.40 -20.51
CA ASN A 121 20.06 26.68 -19.92
C ASN A 121 18.54 26.76 -19.80
N TRP A 122 18.01 26.43 -18.63
CA TRP A 122 16.57 26.39 -18.39
C TRP A 122 15.88 27.75 -18.52
N ALA A 123 16.61 28.84 -18.28
CA ALA A 123 16.09 30.20 -18.45
C ALA A 123 15.72 30.51 -19.90
N ASP A 124 16.49 30.00 -20.87
CA ASP A 124 16.26 30.21 -22.29
C ASP A 124 15.12 29.34 -22.87
N THR A 125 14.70 28.31 -22.12
CA THR A 125 13.63 27.41 -22.54
C THR A 125 12.24 27.95 -22.25
N VAL A 126 12.12 29.01 -21.45
CA VAL A 126 10.86 29.57 -20.98
C VAL A 126 10.52 30.85 -21.77
N ASP A 127 9.47 30.80 -22.60
CA ASP A 127 8.90 31.94 -23.27
C ASP A 127 8.20 32.88 -22.24
N GLU A 128 8.36 34.20 -22.34
CA GLU A 128 7.75 35.20 -21.44
C GLU A 128 6.22 35.07 -21.27
N LYS A 129 5.59 34.35 -22.19
CA LYS A 129 4.14 34.09 -22.18
C LYS A 129 3.70 33.00 -21.18
N TYR A 130 4.62 32.28 -20.56
CA TYR A 130 4.27 31.25 -19.59
C TYR A 130 4.02 31.83 -18.20
N ALA A 131 3.02 31.25 -17.48
CA ALA A 131 2.65 31.67 -16.14
C ALA A 131 3.81 31.64 -15.16
N THR A 132 3.78 32.50 -14.14
CA THR A 132 4.77 32.63 -13.04
C THR A 132 5.17 31.28 -12.42
N HIS A 133 4.22 30.35 -12.37
CA HIS A 133 4.44 28.97 -11.93
C HIS A 133 5.53 28.24 -12.73
N PHE A 134 5.64 28.47 -14.02
CA PHE A 134 6.64 27.82 -14.86
C PHE A 134 8.04 28.43 -14.67
N HIS A 135 8.11 29.71 -14.40
CA HIS A 135 9.39 30.37 -14.06
C HIS A 135 10.00 29.83 -12.77
N ASN A 136 9.16 29.53 -11.77
CA ASN A 136 9.62 28.90 -10.53
C ASN A 136 10.16 27.47 -10.76
N LYS A 137 9.50 26.68 -11.63
CA LYS A 137 10.02 25.36 -12.02
C LYS A 137 11.36 25.46 -12.74
N ALA A 138 11.48 26.39 -13.70
CA ALA A 138 12.73 26.60 -14.42
C ALA A 138 13.88 27.03 -13.51
N LYS A 139 13.62 27.83 -12.48
CA LYS A 139 14.59 28.15 -11.44
C LYS A 139 15.09 26.91 -10.68
N ILE A 140 14.17 26.07 -10.24
CA ILE A 140 14.54 24.82 -9.53
C ILE A 140 15.34 23.92 -10.48
N LEU A 141 14.91 23.75 -11.73
CA LEU A 141 15.61 22.96 -12.73
C LEU A 141 17.03 23.52 -13.00
N GLN A 142 17.20 24.84 -13.04
CA GLN A 142 18.50 25.46 -13.19
C GLN A 142 19.42 25.18 -12.00
N ILE A 143 18.92 25.40 -10.77
CA ILE A 143 19.68 25.08 -9.54
C ILE A 143 20.14 23.62 -9.53
N LEU A 144 19.24 22.70 -9.93
CA LEU A 144 19.55 21.26 -9.95
C LEU A 144 20.58 20.93 -11.04
N SER A 145 20.43 21.54 -12.22
CA SER A 145 21.37 21.40 -13.35
C SER A 145 22.77 21.91 -13.00
N ASP A 146 22.85 23.08 -12.38
CA ASP A 146 24.12 23.70 -11.97
C ASP A 146 24.84 22.88 -10.87
N ASN A 147 24.07 22.10 -10.08
CA ASN A 147 24.60 21.28 -9.02
C ASN A 147 24.76 19.80 -9.38
N MET A 148 24.66 19.41 -10.66
CA MET A 148 24.78 18.00 -11.08
C MET A 148 26.07 17.34 -10.60
N ASN A 149 27.19 18.05 -10.65
CA ASN A 149 28.45 17.53 -10.12
C ASN A 149 28.43 17.29 -8.61
N ALA A 150 27.71 18.12 -7.85
CA ALA A 150 27.52 17.90 -6.41
C ALA A 150 26.57 16.71 -6.16
N ILE A 151 25.49 16.59 -6.95
CA ILE A 151 24.52 15.50 -6.86
C ILE A 151 25.17 14.16 -7.19
N THR A 152 26.02 14.11 -8.21
CA THR A 152 26.74 12.89 -8.62
C THR A 152 28.07 12.70 -7.89
N ARG A 153 28.57 13.72 -7.18
CA ARG A 153 29.89 13.77 -6.57
C ARG A 153 31.03 13.50 -7.56
N GLY A 154 30.85 13.91 -8.80
CA GLY A 154 31.81 13.65 -9.88
C GLY A 154 31.88 12.18 -10.31
N ARG A 155 31.03 11.31 -9.77
CA ARG A 155 30.93 9.89 -10.18
C ARG A 155 29.93 9.72 -11.33
N VAL A 156 30.02 8.57 -11.99
CA VAL A 156 29.12 8.22 -13.09
C VAL A 156 27.82 7.65 -12.53
N THR A 157 26.67 8.01 -13.11
CA THR A 157 25.39 7.41 -12.74
C THR A 157 25.30 5.97 -13.26
N THR A 158 24.44 5.14 -12.64
CA THR A 158 24.20 3.76 -13.09
C THR A 158 23.67 3.72 -14.53
N THR A 159 22.82 4.69 -14.90
CA THR A 159 22.27 4.84 -16.25
C THR A 159 23.35 5.19 -17.29
N ALA A 160 24.18 6.17 -16.99
CA ALA A 160 25.29 6.56 -17.88
C ALA A 160 26.30 5.42 -18.07
N LYS A 161 26.64 4.70 -16.97
CA LYS A 161 27.51 3.52 -17.02
C LYS A 161 26.94 2.45 -17.94
N ARG A 162 25.68 2.05 -17.77
CA ARG A 162 25.00 1.06 -18.63
C ARG A 162 25.08 1.48 -20.10
N ASN A 163 24.77 2.73 -20.41
CA ASN A 163 24.84 3.23 -21.78
C ASN A 163 26.28 3.21 -22.34
N ALA A 164 27.29 3.47 -21.51
CA ALA A 164 28.69 3.36 -21.86
C ALA A 164 29.09 1.90 -22.09
N ASP A 165 28.67 0.98 -21.23
CA ASP A 165 28.95 -0.46 -21.37
C ASP A 165 28.36 -1.03 -22.66
N ILE A 166 27.11 -0.64 -23.02
CA ILE A 166 26.51 -1.02 -24.31
C ILE A 166 27.37 -0.49 -25.50
N ARG A 167 27.79 0.77 -25.45
CA ARG A 167 28.64 1.35 -26.51
C ARG A 167 30.05 0.77 -26.56
N ALA A 168 30.58 0.26 -25.47
CA ALA A 168 31.88 -0.38 -25.41
C ALA A 168 31.97 -1.64 -26.29
N TRP A 169 30.82 -2.30 -26.57
CA TRP A 169 30.77 -3.40 -27.52
C TRP A 169 31.08 -2.97 -28.97
N ILE A 170 30.84 -1.71 -29.33
CA ILE A 170 31.01 -1.23 -30.73
C ILE A 170 32.45 -1.39 -31.22
N PRO A 171 33.48 -0.79 -30.58
CA PRO A 171 34.86 -0.93 -30.99
C PRO A 171 35.37 -2.37 -30.88
N TYR A 172 34.79 -3.16 -29.90
CA TYR A 172 35.17 -4.56 -29.78
C TYR A 172 34.69 -5.41 -30.95
N ILE A 173 33.42 -5.25 -31.39
CA ILE A 173 32.87 -5.95 -32.55
C ILE A 173 33.61 -5.59 -33.85
N GLN A 174 34.08 -4.34 -33.94
CA GLN A 174 34.84 -3.84 -35.12
C GLN A 174 36.32 -4.20 -35.06
N SER A 175 36.81 -4.80 -33.99
CA SER A 175 38.21 -5.15 -33.80
C SER A 175 38.60 -6.39 -34.63
N LYS A 176 39.86 -6.46 -35.05
CA LYS A 176 40.43 -7.63 -35.78
C LYS A 176 40.48 -8.90 -34.92
N ASN A 177 40.44 -8.76 -33.61
CA ASN A 177 40.55 -9.88 -32.67
C ASN A 177 39.18 -10.32 -32.12
N PHE A 178 38.08 -9.90 -32.76
CA PHE A 178 36.75 -10.30 -32.35
C PHE A 178 36.53 -11.80 -32.55
N PRO A 179 36.20 -12.59 -31.51
CA PRO A 179 36.27 -14.06 -31.59
C PRO A 179 35.05 -14.71 -32.25
N TYR A 180 33.91 -14.01 -32.28
CA TYR A 180 32.65 -14.59 -32.75
C TYR A 180 32.53 -14.50 -34.29
N LYS A 181 31.97 -15.55 -34.90
CA LYS A 181 31.73 -15.64 -36.34
C LYS A 181 30.36 -15.15 -36.77
N LEU A 182 29.46 -14.99 -35.81
CA LEU A 182 28.12 -14.49 -36.03
C LEU A 182 27.67 -13.67 -34.80
N VAL A 183 27.14 -12.48 -35.06
CA VAL A 183 26.55 -11.63 -34.04
C VAL A 183 25.09 -11.36 -34.37
N ILE A 184 24.20 -11.61 -33.45
CA ILE A 184 22.77 -11.42 -33.65
C ILE A 184 22.23 -10.44 -32.61
N VAL A 185 21.39 -9.49 -33.04
CA VAL A 185 20.48 -8.76 -32.11
C VAL A 185 19.06 -9.25 -32.40
N CYS A 186 18.34 -9.62 -31.35
CA CYS A 186 16.99 -10.13 -31.50
C CYS A 186 16.05 -9.51 -30.44
N GLY A 187 14.88 -9.03 -30.86
CA GLY A 187 13.81 -8.55 -29.99
C GLY A 187 13.97 -7.12 -29.48
N SER A 188 15.04 -6.41 -29.83
CA SER A 188 15.22 -4.99 -29.54
C SER A 188 14.48 -4.13 -30.55
N THR A 189 13.86 -3.04 -30.10
CA THR A 189 13.17 -2.05 -30.94
C THR A 189 14.05 -0.87 -31.36
N ALA A 190 15.33 -0.86 -30.97
CA ALA A 190 16.25 0.26 -31.19
C ALA A 190 15.76 1.60 -30.61
N SER A 191 14.88 1.57 -29.63
CA SER A 191 14.24 2.78 -29.05
C SER A 191 15.18 3.60 -28.17
N VAL A 192 16.20 2.97 -27.57
CA VAL A 192 17.23 3.63 -26.76
C VAL A 192 18.44 3.94 -27.63
N PRO A 193 18.97 5.18 -27.63
CA PRO A 193 20.11 5.58 -28.46
C PRO A 193 21.35 4.69 -28.36
N ALA A 194 21.77 4.30 -27.16
CA ALA A 194 22.93 3.43 -26.97
C ALA A 194 22.72 2.06 -27.64
N THR A 195 21.54 1.47 -27.50
CA THR A 195 21.17 0.20 -28.16
C THR A 195 21.11 0.38 -29.68
N SER A 196 20.51 1.50 -30.12
CA SER A 196 20.44 1.82 -31.56
C SER A 196 21.83 1.98 -32.17
N ASP A 197 22.78 2.61 -31.47
CA ASP A 197 24.18 2.76 -31.91
C ASP A 197 24.87 1.39 -32.06
N LEU A 198 24.70 0.50 -31.10
CA LEU A 198 25.19 -0.88 -31.15
C LEU A 198 24.58 -1.65 -32.33
N MET A 199 23.25 -1.55 -32.52
CA MET A 199 22.58 -2.21 -33.64
C MET A 199 23.07 -1.71 -35.00
N VAL A 200 23.32 -0.39 -35.15
CA VAL A 200 23.93 0.18 -36.35
C VAL A 200 25.31 -0.41 -36.60
N ALA A 201 26.16 -0.55 -35.58
CA ALA A 201 27.49 -1.13 -35.70
C ALA A 201 27.42 -2.59 -36.12
N ILE A 202 26.48 -3.37 -35.56
CA ILE A 202 26.28 -4.80 -35.93
C ILE A 202 25.73 -4.93 -37.35
N ALA A 203 24.81 -4.08 -37.78
CA ALA A 203 24.28 -4.12 -39.14
C ALA A 203 25.36 -3.86 -40.22
N ASN A 204 26.40 -3.10 -39.87
CA ASN A 204 27.48 -2.74 -40.77
C ASN A 204 28.63 -3.77 -40.83
N VAL A 205 28.58 -4.87 -40.08
CA VAL A 205 29.58 -5.93 -40.19
C VAL A 205 29.05 -7.13 -40.98
N PRO A 206 29.87 -7.83 -41.78
CA PRO A 206 29.40 -8.92 -42.65
C PRO A 206 28.77 -10.09 -41.91
N PHE A 207 29.21 -10.30 -40.68
CA PHE A 207 28.74 -11.37 -39.77
C PHE A 207 27.64 -10.91 -38.81
N GLY A 208 27.12 -9.69 -38.96
CA GLY A 208 26.03 -9.13 -38.14
C GLY A 208 24.65 -9.50 -38.69
N ARG A 209 23.71 -9.73 -37.82
CA ARG A 209 22.29 -9.95 -38.14
C ARG A 209 21.39 -9.23 -37.16
N ILE A 210 20.36 -8.60 -37.65
CA ILE A 210 19.32 -7.92 -36.82
C ILE A 210 17.99 -8.60 -37.09
N ILE A 211 17.35 -9.12 -36.06
CA ILE A 211 16.00 -9.71 -36.12
C ILE A 211 15.01 -8.73 -35.50
N LEU A 212 14.24 -8.06 -36.35
CA LEU A 212 13.18 -7.15 -35.95
C LEU A 212 11.90 -7.91 -35.63
N SER A 213 11.07 -7.33 -34.77
CA SER A 213 9.76 -7.91 -34.41
C SER A 213 8.68 -7.51 -35.40
N GLY A 214 7.68 -8.38 -35.57
CA GLY A 214 6.54 -8.14 -36.46
C GLY A 214 6.87 -8.27 -37.94
N LYS A 215 6.02 -7.76 -38.80
CA LYS A 215 6.16 -7.72 -40.26
C LYS A 215 6.02 -6.27 -40.71
N ILE A 216 7.15 -5.60 -40.96
CA ILE A 216 7.17 -4.23 -41.38
C ILE A 216 6.71 -4.18 -42.83
N SER A 217 5.50 -3.75 -43.09
CA SER A 217 4.93 -3.58 -44.44
C SER A 217 4.00 -2.36 -44.45
N GLY A 218 4.13 -1.47 -45.41
CA GLY A 218 3.31 -0.24 -45.48
C GLY A 218 3.99 0.87 -46.27
N ARG A 219 3.42 2.04 -46.27
CA ARG A 219 3.98 3.22 -46.94
C ARG A 219 5.00 3.89 -46.05
N LYS A 220 6.07 4.41 -46.62
CA LYS A 220 7.11 5.17 -45.90
C LYS A 220 6.55 6.29 -45.03
N SER A 221 5.56 7.05 -45.55
CA SER A 221 4.88 8.13 -44.82
C SER A 221 4.16 7.66 -43.57
N ASP A 222 3.70 6.42 -43.51
CA ASP A 222 2.97 5.88 -42.36
C ASP A 222 3.92 5.60 -41.20
N PHE A 223 5.16 5.16 -41.49
CA PHE A 223 6.19 4.86 -40.50
C PHE A 223 6.84 6.11 -39.90
N GLU A 224 6.72 7.27 -40.53
CA GLU A 224 7.19 8.55 -40.01
C GLU A 224 6.29 9.10 -38.90
N LEU A 225 5.10 8.54 -38.72
CA LEU A 225 4.20 8.91 -37.64
C LEU A 225 4.67 8.34 -36.31
N THR A 226 4.85 9.18 -35.30
CA THR A 226 5.30 8.76 -33.95
C THR A 226 4.32 7.81 -33.23
N THR A 227 3.12 7.63 -33.74
CA THR A 227 2.09 6.69 -33.26
C THR A 227 2.12 5.34 -33.97
N ASN A 228 2.94 5.21 -35.03
CA ASN A 228 3.04 3.96 -35.78
C ASN A 228 3.76 2.89 -34.95
N PRO A 229 3.28 1.65 -34.88
CA PRO A 229 3.94 0.57 -34.14
C PRO A 229 5.41 0.38 -34.49
N TYR A 230 5.78 0.57 -35.74
CA TYR A 230 7.14 0.36 -36.25
C TYR A 230 7.98 1.62 -36.36
N TYR A 231 7.59 2.71 -35.71
CA TYR A 231 8.31 3.99 -35.79
C TYR A 231 9.78 3.88 -35.39
N SER A 232 10.10 3.15 -34.34
CA SER A 232 11.47 2.97 -33.85
C SER A 232 12.32 2.14 -34.80
N GLU A 233 11.78 1.01 -35.27
CA GLU A 233 12.45 0.15 -36.23
C GLU A 233 12.67 0.87 -37.55
N TYR A 234 11.69 1.60 -38.03
CA TYR A 234 11.85 2.40 -39.26
C TYR A 234 12.92 3.49 -39.11
N LYS A 235 12.98 4.16 -37.95
CA LYS A 235 14.04 5.13 -37.67
C LYS A 235 15.43 4.47 -37.66
N PHE A 236 15.54 3.27 -37.13
CA PHE A 236 16.77 2.48 -37.19
C PHE A 236 17.13 2.07 -38.62
N LEU A 237 16.18 1.56 -39.43
CA LEU A 237 16.39 1.20 -40.82
C LEU A 237 16.85 2.41 -41.64
N SER A 238 16.26 3.59 -41.41
CA SER A 238 16.69 4.83 -42.07
C SER A 238 18.12 5.22 -41.71
N ARG A 239 18.61 4.94 -40.49
CA ARG A 239 19.99 5.20 -40.08
C ARG A 239 21.01 4.30 -40.81
N ILE A 240 20.63 3.08 -41.12
CA ILE A 240 21.49 2.12 -41.84
C ILE A 240 21.28 2.14 -43.36
N GLY A 241 20.35 2.96 -43.85
CA GLY A 241 20.08 3.11 -45.28
C GLY A 241 19.39 1.91 -45.93
N VAL A 242 18.66 1.09 -45.14
CA VAL A 242 17.91 -0.10 -45.63
C VAL A 242 16.45 0.29 -45.83
N ASP A 243 15.87 -0.04 -46.98
CA ASP A 243 14.43 0.13 -47.23
C ASP A 243 13.64 -1.05 -46.61
N THR A 244 12.38 -0.80 -46.30
CA THR A 244 11.46 -1.83 -45.75
C THR A 244 11.28 -3.00 -46.71
N ASP A 245 11.39 -2.78 -48.00
CA ASP A 245 11.28 -3.83 -49.02
C ASP A 245 12.51 -4.75 -49.09
N ASP A 246 13.64 -4.34 -48.53
CA ASP A 246 14.88 -5.12 -48.47
C ASP A 246 14.93 -6.05 -47.26
N ILE A 247 13.95 -6.00 -46.40
CA ILE A 247 13.86 -6.86 -45.19
C ILE A 247 13.48 -8.27 -45.61
N ILE A 248 14.31 -9.27 -45.20
CA ILE A 248 14.05 -10.68 -45.48
C ILE A 248 13.03 -11.22 -44.45
N PRO A 249 11.82 -11.61 -44.88
CA PRO A 249 10.83 -12.15 -43.95
C PRO A 249 11.20 -13.55 -43.50
N ILE A 250 11.02 -13.84 -42.21
CA ILE A 250 11.16 -15.18 -41.62
C ILE A 250 9.78 -15.71 -41.29
N ASP A 251 9.28 -16.67 -42.08
CA ASP A 251 7.97 -17.26 -41.78
C ASP A 251 8.05 -18.18 -40.55
N VAL A 252 7.21 -17.87 -39.55
CA VAL A 252 7.04 -18.64 -38.32
C VAL A 252 5.59 -19.10 -38.12
N GLY A 253 4.78 -19.10 -39.15
CA GLY A 253 3.43 -19.70 -39.17
C GLY A 253 2.30 -18.84 -38.55
N LYS A 254 2.50 -17.54 -38.34
CA LYS A 254 1.49 -16.62 -37.76
C LYS A 254 1.23 -15.40 -38.65
N SER A 255 1.39 -15.57 -39.99
CA SER A 255 1.33 -14.44 -40.91
C SER A 255 -0.07 -13.78 -41.01
N GLU A 256 -1.15 -14.53 -40.89
CA GLU A 256 -2.50 -14.00 -41.06
C GLU A 256 -2.87 -13.03 -39.90
N THR A 257 -2.56 -13.39 -38.65
CA THR A 257 -2.83 -12.52 -37.50
C THR A 257 -2.03 -11.23 -37.57
N ILE A 258 -0.73 -11.30 -37.87
CA ILE A 258 0.12 -10.11 -37.97
C ILE A 258 -0.28 -9.21 -39.15
N ASP A 259 -0.69 -9.82 -40.29
CA ASP A 259 -1.21 -9.05 -41.44
C ASP A 259 -2.52 -8.32 -41.10
N PHE A 260 -3.41 -8.99 -40.36
CA PHE A 260 -4.62 -8.37 -39.85
C PHE A 260 -4.31 -7.22 -38.87
N MET A 261 -3.37 -7.44 -37.92
CA MET A 261 -2.96 -6.40 -36.98
C MET A 261 -2.33 -5.19 -37.70
N ASN A 262 -1.48 -5.42 -38.69
CA ASN A 262 -0.93 -4.38 -39.53
C ASN A 262 -2.04 -3.56 -40.22
N PHE A 263 -3.06 -4.23 -40.75
CA PHE A 263 -4.21 -3.56 -41.32
C PHE A 263 -5.00 -2.74 -40.27
N ALA A 264 -5.24 -3.30 -39.09
CA ALA A 264 -5.96 -2.65 -38.02
C ALA A 264 -5.23 -1.39 -37.48
N PHE A 265 -3.90 -1.42 -37.50
CA PHE A 265 -3.07 -0.29 -37.05
C PHE A 265 -2.67 0.67 -38.17
N GLY A 266 -3.20 0.48 -39.36
CA GLY A 266 -3.03 1.43 -40.49
C GLY A 266 -1.71 1.26 -41.26
N ASN A 267 -1.00 0.16 -41.08
CA ASN A 267 0.31 -0.09 -41.68
C ASN A 267 0.21 -0.78 -43.06
N ASN A 268 -0.99 -1.17 -43.47
CA ASN A 268 -1.19 -1.86 -44.75
C ASN A 268 -2.39 -1.35 -45.51
N THR A 269 -2.27 -1.09 -46.76
CA THR A 269 -3.35 -0.63 -47.66
C THR A 269 -4.14 -1.80 -48.28
N THR A 270 -3.67 -3.03 -48.15
CA THR A 270 -4.39 -4.22 -48.62
C THR A 270 -5.53 -4.52 -47.64
N THR A 271 -6.73 -4.64 -48.16
CA THR A 271 -7.92 -5.05 -47.40
C THR A 271 -7.65 -6.47 -46.83
N ALA A 272 -7.33 -6.56 -45.54
CA ALA A 272 -7.35 -7.84 -44.87
C ALA A 272 -8.81 -8.29 -44.80
N THR A 273 -9.17 -9.21 -45.64
CA THR A 273 -10.54 -9.70 -45.78
C THR A 273 -10.87 -10.80 -44.76
N ASN A 274 -9.87 -11.33 -44.05
CA ASN A 274 -10.06 -12.42 -43.12
C ASN A 274 -10.29 -11.89 -41.68
N THR A 275 -11.55 -11.70 -41.30
CA THR A 275 -11.97 -11.35 -39.93
C THR A 275 -11.69 -12.49 -38.93
N ASP A 276 -11.53 -13.72 -39.40
CA ASP A 276 -11.26 -14.87 -38.54
C ASP A 276 -9.80 -14.92 -38.04
N ALA A 277 -8.93 -14.07 -38.58
CA ALA A 277 -7.52 -13.96 -38.18
C ALA A 277 -7.30 -13.65 -36.68
N VAL A 278 -8.32 -13.12 -35.99
CA VAL A 278 -8.31 -12.82 -34.55
C VAL A 278 -9.37 -13.61 -33.77
N SER A 279 -9.92 -14.69 -34.34
CA SER A 279 -10.95 -15.54 -33.69
C SER A 279 -10.43 -16.23 -32.42
N HIS A 280 -9.12 -16.38 -32.27
CA HIS A 280 -8.43 -16.91 -31.09
C HIS A 280 -8.24 -15.85 -29.98
N CYS A 281 -8.66 -14.60 -30.24
CA CYS A 281 -8.59 -13.50 -29.27
C CYS A 281 -9.98 -13.27 -28.67
N HIS A 282 -10.08 -13.37 -27.36
CA HIS A 282 -11.34 -13.26 -26.61
C HIS A 282 -11.35 -12.00 -25.76
N LEU A 283 -12.33 -11.10 -25.97
CA LEU A 283 -12.51 -9.90 -25.15
C LEU A 283 -13.36 -10.23 -23.93
N ILE A 284 -12.86 -9.87 -22.74
CA ILE A 284 -13.58 -9.98 -21.47
C ILE A 284 -13.67 -8.60 -20.82
N GLU A 285 -14.88 -8.06 -20.75
CA GLU A 285 -15.18 -6.80 -20.09
C GLU A 285 -15.70 -7.05 -18.67
N CYS A 286 -14.88 -6.73 -17.69
CA CYS A 286 -15.18 -6.86 -16.27
C CYS A 286 -15.80 -5.57 -15.72
N GLU A 287 -16.70 -5.67 -14.75
CA GLU A 287 -17.34 -4.49 -14.15
C GLU A 287 -16.33 -3.64 -13.37
N ARG A 288 -15.36 -4.27 -12.71
CA ARG A 288 -14.34 -3.61 -11.88
C ARG A 288 -13.02 -4.39 -11.86
N GLU A 289 -11.95 -3.77 -11.38
CA GLU A 289 -10.60 -4.32 -11.37
C GLU A 289 -10.45 -5.62 -10.56
N SER A 290 -11.22 -5.81 -9.49
CA SER A 290 -11.18 -7.06 -8.72
C SER A 290 -11.69 -8.22 -9.57
N ILE A 291 -12.83 -8.05 -10.27
CA ILE A 291 -13.39 -9.07 -11.19
C ILE A 291 -12.43 -9.36 -12.34
N GLU A 292 -11.69 -8.35 -12.83
CA GLU A 292 -10.65 -8.55 -13.84
C GLU A 292 -9.54 -9.46 -13.32
N SER A 293 -9.08 -9.25 -12.08
CA SER A 293 -8.05 -10.08 -11.46
C SER A 293 -8.54 -11.52 -11.20
N ASP A 294 -9.78 -11.67 -10.77
CA ASP A 294 -10.42 -12.99 -10.56
C ASP A 294 -10.60 -13.72 -11.88
N ALA A 295 -10.95 -13.02 -12.97
CA ALA A 295 -11.03 -13.59 -14.32
C ALA A 295 -9.66 -14.08 -14.81
N VAL A 296 -8.56 -13.33 -14.53
CA VAL A 296 -7.19 -13.78 -14.80
C VAL A 296 -6.91 -15.09 -14.07
N ALA A 297 -7.23 -15.17 -12.78
CA ALA A 297 -7.00 -16.38 -11.99
C ALA A 297 -7.83 -17.58 -12.47
N GLU A 298 -9.06 -17.34 -12.91
CA GLU A 298 -9.93 -18.38 -13.47
C GLU A 298 -9.39 -18.92 -14.81
N ILE A 299 -9.01 -18.02 -15.72
CA ILE A 299 -8.40 -18.42 -17.00
C ILE A 299 -7.11 -19.21 -16.76
N ALA A 300 -6.27 -18.75 -15.84
CA ALA A 300 -5.03 -19.42 -15.48
C ALA A 300 -5.29 -20.82 -14.91
N GLU A 301 -6.25 -20.98 -14.02
CA GLU A 301 -6.63 -22.25 -13.43
C GLU A 301 -7.13 -23.24 -14.51
N GLN A 302 -8.00 -22.79 -15.40
CA GLN A 302 -8.49 -23.60 -16.51
C GLN A 302 -7.37 -24.04 -17.47
N ALA A 303 -6.41 -23.14 -17.75
CA ALA A 303 -5.25 -23.43 -18.58
C ALA A 303 -4.34 -24.48 -17.93
N ILE A 304 -4.03 -24.34 -16.63
CA ILE A 304 -3.20 -25.27 -15.85
C ILE A 304 -3.84 -26.66 -15.81
N LYS A 305 -5.15 -26.77 -15.60
CA LYS A 305 -5.89 -28.05 -15.65
C LYS A 305 -5.75 -28.75 -17.00
N LYS A 306 -5.56 -27.98 -18.07
CA LYS A 306 -5.26 -28.49 -19.44
C LYS A 306 -3.77 -28.65 -19.72
N ASN A 307 -2.91 -28.53 -18.68
CA ASN A 307 -1.45 -28.60 -18.77
C ASN A 307 -0.81 -27.52 -19.65
N LYS A 308 -1.46 -26.36 -19.84
CA LYS A 308 -1.00 -25.24 -20.64
C LYS A 308 -0.24 -24.22 -19.80
N SER A 309 0.74 -23.55 -20.41
CA SER A 309 1.47 -22.39 -19.85
C SER A 309 0.67 -21.10 -20.04
N VAL A 310 0.81 -20.17 -19.11
CA VAL A 310 0.07 -18.90 -19.09
C VAL A 310 1.03 -17.73 -18.92
N LEU A 311 0.88 -16.73 -19.77
CA LEU A 311 1.60 -15.47 -19.69
C LEU A 311 0.57 -14.34 -19.47
N VAL A 312 0.62 -13.71 -18.32
CA VAL A 312 -0.21 -12.57 -17.99
C VAL A 312 0.60 -11.29 -18.14
N ILE A 313 0.07 -10.33 -18.87
CA ILE A 313 0.69 -9.02 -19.06
C ILE A 313 -0.13 -7.97 -18.36
N THR A 314 0.50 -7.26 -17.42
CA THR A 314 -0.11 -6.15 -16.70
C THR A 314 0.71 -4.88 -16.87
N PRO A 315 0.07 -3.73 -17.16
CA PRO A 315 0.78 -2.48 -17.43
C PRO A 315 1.25 -1.74 -16.17
N ASP A 316 0.75 -2.10 -14.98
CA ASP A 316 1.01 -1.37 -13.75
C ASP A 316 1.25 -2.26 -12.52
N ALA A 317 1.89 -1.68 -11.50
CA ALA A 317 2.22 -2.37 -10.25
C ALA A 317 0.97 -2.71 -9.40
N ALA A 318 -0.09 -1.89 -9.46
CA ALA A 318 -1.31 -2.14 -8.70
C ALA A 318 -2.08 -3.32 -9.29
N GLY A 319 -2.18 -3.41 -10.61
CA GLY A 319 -2.72 -4.58 -11.32
C GLY A 319 -1.94 -5.84 -11.00
N ASN A 320 -0.60 -5.75 -10.98
CA ASN A 320 0.27 -6.87 -10.59
C ASN A 320 -0.07 -7.41 -9.19
N GLN A 321 -0.27 -6.54 -8.21
CA GLN A 321 -0.62 -6.96 -6.84
C GLN A 321 -2.00 -7.60 -6.73
N ARG A 322 -3.01 -7.04 -7.42
CA ARG A 322 -4.36 -7.61 -7.46
C ARG A 322 -4.37 -9.00 -8.08
N ILE A 323 -3.68 -9.15 -9.22
CA ILE A 323 -3.54 -10.44 -9.92
C ILE A 323 -2.78 -11.44 -9.04
N ALA A 324 -1.71 -11.00 -8.36
CA ALA A 324 -0.97 -11.85 -7.42
C ALA A 324 -1.87 -12.38 -6.29
N SER A 325 -2.73 -11.52 -5.74
CA SER A 325 -3.66 -11.90 -4.69
C SER A 325 -4.71 -12.91 -5.19
N ALA A 326 -5.28 -12.70 -6.38
CA ALA A 326 -6.26 -13.60 -6.97
C ALA A 326 -5.66 -14.98 -7.30
N LEU A 327 -4.45 -15.02 -7.86
CA LEU A 327 -3.73 -16.28 -8.14
C LEU A 327 -3.36 -17.02 -6.85
N ASN A 328 -2.90 -16.31 -5.83
CA ASN A 328 -2.59 -16.89 -4.52
C ASN A 328 -3.83 -17.46 -3.83
N ALA A 329 -4.99 -16.81 -3.95
CA ALA A 329 -6.26 -17.31 -3.40
C ALA A 329 -6.65 -18.67 -3.98
N LYS A 330 -6.26 -18.93 -5.23
CA LYS A 330 -6.44 -20.24 -5.90
C LYS A 330 -5.23 -21.18 -5.73
N ASN A 331 -4.24 -20.82 -4.91
CA ASN A 331 -2.99 -21.59 -4.70
C ASN A 331 -2.22 -21.88 -6.01
N ILE A 332 -2.23 -20.96 -6.95
CA ILE A 332 -1.53 -21.09 -8.23
C ILE A 332 -0.10 -20.55 -8.10
N PRO A 333 0.94 -21.41 -8.20
CA PRO A 333 2.33 -20.98 -8.21
C PRO A 333 2.59 -20.07 -9.40
N THR A 334 3.15 -18.90 -9.16
CA THR A 334 3.28 -17.85 -10.17
C THR A 334 4.64 -17.15 -10.07
N ASP A 335 5.27 -16.95 -11.22
CA ASP A 335 6.46 -16.11 -11.35
C ASP A 335 6.04 -14.66 -11.64
N PHE A 336 6.39 -13.74 -10.72
CA PHE A 336 6.09 -12.32 -10.82
C PHE A 336 7.35 -11.53 -11.16
N SER A 337 7.37 -10.86 -12.31
CA SER A 337 8.49 -10.01 -12.70
C SER A 337 8.57 -8.71 -11.90
N GLY A 338 7.42 -8.08 -11.69
CA GLY A 338 7.36 -6.79 -11.01
C GLY A 338 7.72 -6.84 -9.54
N GLY A 339 7.82 -8.03 -8.92
CA GLY A 339 8.12 -8.21 -7.51
C GLY A 339 7.17 -7.44 -6.59
N ARG A 340 7.58 -7.30 -5.34
CA ARG A 340 6.88 -6.47 -4.33
C ARG A 340 7.88 -5.52 -3.67
N PRO A 341 7.50 -4.29 -3.31
CA PRO A 341 8.42 -3.44 -2.55
C PRO A 341 8.75 -4.07 -1.20
N ALA A 342 9.98 -3.89 -0.73
CA ALA A 342 10.43 -4.49 0.53
C ALA A 342 9.60 -4.04 1.74
N THR A 343 8.90 -2.92 1.66
CA THR A 343 7.91 -2.50 2.68
C THR A 343 6.78 -3.50 2.88
N MET A 344 6.53 -4.40 1.92
CA MET A 344 5.55 -5.48 2.03
C MET A 344 6.16 -6.81 2.49
N HIS A 345 7.48 -6.92 2.51
CA HIS A 345 8.19 -8.10 3.01
C HIS A 345 8.18 -8.15 4.54
N VAL A 346 8.20 -9.35 5.11
CA VAL A 346 8.17 -9.52 6.58
C VAL A 346 9.30 -8.77 7.28
N VAL A 347 10.51 -8.83 6.73
CA VAL A 347 11.70 -8.12 7.25
C VAL A 347 11.52 -6.61 7.16
N GLY A 348 11.12 -6.10 6.01
CA GLY A 348 10.93 -4.65 5.81
C GLY A 348 9.83 -4.08 6.73
N ARG A 349 8.72 -4.81 6.90
CA ARG A 349 7.66 -4.41 7.84
C ARG A 349 8.14 -4.49 9.30
N ALA A 350 8.91 -5.51 9.66
CA ALA A 350 9.47 -5.61 10.99
C ALA A 350 10.37 -4.41 11.31
N ILE A 351 11.28 -4.05 10.40
CA ILE A 351 12.14 -2.87 10.55
C ILE A 351 11.30 -1.61 10.78
N LEU A 352 10.28 -1.37 9.97
CA LEU A 352 9.43 -0.19 10.07
C LEU A 352 8.65 -0.14 11.40
N ASN A 353 8.01 -1.25 11.79
CA ASN A 353 7.22 -1.32 13.01
C ASN A 353 8.10 -1.19 14.26
N LEU A 354 9.24 -1.89 14.30
CA LEU A 354 10.18 -1.79 15.41
C LEU A 354 10.78 -0.41 15.55
N PHE A 355 11.07 0.26 14.44
CA PHE A 355 11.51 1.64 14.44
C PHE A 355 10.43 2.58 14.98
N ASP A 356 9.17 2.40 14.58
CA ASP A 356 8.03 3.19 15.06
C ASP A 356 7.83 3.01 16.58
N ASP A 357 7.87 1.77 17.09
CA ASP A 357 7.76 1.45 18.51
C ASP A 357 8.93 2.03 19.34
N TRP A 358 10.14 1.96 18.79
CA TRP A 358 11.33 2.54 19.41
C TRP A 358 11.26 4.06 19.44
N ALA A 359 10.85 4.69 18.35
CA ALA A 359 10.69 6.12 18.24
C ALA A 359 9.66 6.67 19.22
N GLU A 360 8.51 5.98 19.39
CA GLU A 360 7.48 6.35 20.35
C GLU A 360 8.01 6.30 21.79
N LYS A 361 8.73 5.25 22.18
CA LYS A 361 9.30 5.08 23.52
C LYS A 361 10.36 6.15 23.84
N ASN A 362 11.12 6.58 22.84
CA ASN A 362 12.23 7.51 23.00
C ASN A 362 11.88 8.97 22.68
N SER A 363 10.67 9.24 22.15
CA SER A 363 10.24 10.58 21.73
C SER A 363 10.23 11.63 22.86
N LYS A 364 10.07 11.22 24.13
CA LYS A 364 10.08 12.10 25.29
C LYS A 364 11.50 12.50 25.74
N GLU A 365 12.50 11.70 25.42
CA GLU A 365 13.89 11.92 25.80
C GLU A 365 14.66 12.71 24.74
N PHE A 366 14.14 12.73 23.52
CA PHE A 366 14.78 13.30 22.35
C PHE A 366 13.79 14.17 21.56
N ASP A 367 13.62 15.43 21.95
CA ASP A 367 12.91 16.42 21.12
C ASP A 367 13.51 16.59 19.72
N LYS A 368 14.76 16.14 19.54
CA LYS A 368 15.49 16.01 18.27
C LYS A 368 16.50 14.89 18.40
N LEU A 369 16.13 13.67 18.07
CA LEU A 369 17.15 12.63 17.86
C LEU A 369 17.86 12.95 16.55
N TYR A 370 19.01 13.55 16.69
CA TYR A 370 19.92 13.72 15.59
C TYR A 370 20.62 12.37 15.37
N ILE A 371 20.21 11.66 14.34
CA ILE A 371 21.03 10.59 13.77
C ILE A 371 22.16 11.35 13.05
N ASP A 372 23.23 11.58 13.75
CA ASP A 372 24.42 12.24 13.23
C ASP A 372 25.54 11.21 12.99
N SER A 373 26.68 11.65 12.56
CA SER A 373 27.89 10.82 12.37
C SER A 373 28.31 10.03 13.62
N LYS A 374 27.69 10.28 14.77
CA LYS A 374 27.97 9.61 16.05
C LYS A 374 26.97 8.46 16.31
N TYR A 375 25.79 8.49 15.65
CA TYR A 375 24.77 7.45 15.71
C TYR A 375 24.42 7.02 14.29
N ASP A 376 25.10 5.98 13.80
CA ASP A 376 24.83 5.38 12.50
C ASP A 376 23.40 4.82 12.48
N LEU A 377 22.60 5.22 11.49
CA LEU A 377 21.22 4.76 11.32
C LEU A 377 21.15 3.22 11.21
N PHE A 378 22.14 2.62 10.53
CA PHE A 378 22.18 1.16 10.37
C PHE A 378 22.40 0.47 11.73
N GLU A 379 23.35 0.93 12.52
CA GLU A 379 23.63 0.41 13.87
C GLU A 379 22.42 0.63 14.79
N THR A 380 21.74 1.75 14.68
CA THR A 380 20.51 2.02 15.44
C THR A 380 19.42 1.01 15.11
N ILE A 381 19.12 0.78 13.81
CA ILE A 381 18.12 -0.19 13.38
C ILE A 381 18.52 -1.61 13.77
N LEU A 382 19.79 -1.96 13.65
CA LEU A 382 20.33 -3.26 14.03
C LEU A 382 20.10 -3.52 15.53
N ASN A 383 20.45 -2.56 16.38
CA ASN A 383 20.24 -2.63 17.83
C ASN A 383 18.75 -2.75 18.21
N ILE A 384 17.86 -2.03 17.51
CA ILE A 384 16.42 -2.12 17.71
C ILE A 384 15.93 -3.53 17.41
N VAL A 385 16.33 -4.08 16.26
CA VAL A 385 15.93 -5.42 15.82
C VAL A 385 16.51 -6.50 16.73
N GLU A 386 17.78 -6.40 17.16
CA GLU A 386 18.42 -7.37 18.07
C GLU A 386 17.83 -7.34 19.48
N SER A 387 17.28 -6.21 19.91
CA SER A 387 16.64 -6.07 21.22
C SER A 387 15.31 -6.83 21.33
N ASP A 388 14.63 -7.11 20.21
CA ASP A 388 13.38 -7.87 20.19
C ASP A 388 13.60 -9.36 19.92
N LYS A 389 13.70 -10.13 20.98
CA LYS A 389 13.97 -11.58 20.93
C LYS A 389 12.92 -12.42 20.20
N ASN A 390 11.74 -11.85 19.86
CA ASN A 390 10.63 -12.58 19.27
C ASN A 390 10.60 -12.50 17.72
N ILE A 391 11.27 -11.50 17.12
CA ILE A 391 11.14 -11.18 15.69
C ILE A 391 12.44 -11.46 14.90
N TRP A 392 13.56 -11.64 15.57
CA TRP A 392 14.89 -11.66 14.94
C TRP A 392 15.15 -12.83 13.97
N MET A 393 14.55 -14.01 14.17
CA MET A 393 14.89 -15.23 13.42
C MET A 393 14.64 -15.10 11.89
N PRO A 394 13.47 -14.62 11.41
CA PRO A 394 13.26 -14.42 9.97
C PRO A 394 14.01 -13.21 9.39
N THR A 395 14.47 -12.30 10.27
CA THR A 395 15.02 -10.99 9.86
C THR A 395 16.48 -11.11 9.45
N PHE A 396 17.20 -12.13 9.94
CA PHE A 396 18.63 -12.31 9.72
C PHE A 396 19.01 -13.63 9.03
N ASP A 397 18.09 -14.25 8.29
CA ASP A 397 18.48 -15.43 7.50
C ASP A 397 19.43 -14.99 6.36
N PRO A 398 20.73 -15.34 6.44
CA PRO A 398 21.69 -14.97 5.40
C PRO A 398 21.48 -15.75 4.11
N LEU A 399 20.62 -16.76 4.10
CA LEU A 399 20.22 -17.52 2.92
C LEU A 399 19.03 -16.87 2.20
N ASP A 400 18.28 -16.00 2.89
CA ASP A 400 17.22 -15.20 2.25
C ASP A 400 17.83 -14.00 1.50
N VAL A 401 17.97 -14.15 0.20
CA VAL A 401 18.49 -13.11 -0.71
C VAL A 401 17.68 -11.81 -0.59
N ASN A 402 16.37 -11.90 -0.34
CA ASN A 402 15.51 -10.74 -0.17
C ASN A 402 15.82 -10.00 1.14
N ALA A 403 16.00 -10.75 2.24
CA ALA A 403 16.41 -10.16 3.52
C ALA A 403 17.77 -9.47 3.40
N VAL A 404 18.74 -10.11 2.75
CA VAL A 404 20.05 -9.51 2.48
C VAL A 404 19.92 -8.21 1.68
N SER A 405 19.09 -8.20 0.64
CA SER A 405 18.87 -7.00 -0.18
C SER A 405 18.29 -5.84 0.63
N ILE A 406 17.37 -6.12 1.55
CA ILE A 406 16.79 -5.14 2.47
C ILE A 406 17.89 -4.52 3.36
N TRP A 407 18.74 -5.36 3.98
CA TRP A 407 19.81 -4.87 4.84
C TRP A 407 20.90 -4.09 4.09
N VAL A 408 21.18 -4.48 2.85
CA VAL A 408 22.10 -3.72 1.97
C VAL A 408 21.53 -2.33 1.71
N ALA A 409 20.23 -2.19 1.41
CA ALA A 409 19.61 -0.88 1.18
C ALA A 409 19.64 0.02 2.43
N ILE A 410 19.37 -0.54 3.61
CA ILE A 410 19.47 0.22 4.87
C ILE A 410 20.92 0.67 5.14
N ARG A 411 21.90 -0.21 4.90
CA ARG A 411 23.33 0.14 5.03
C ARG A 411 23.73 1.22 4.04
N GLU A 412 23.28 1.13 2.81
CA GLU A 412 23.55 2.14 1.79
C GLU A 412 22.95 3.50 2.16
N LEU A 413 21.69 3.51 2.63
CA LEU A 413 21.04 4.71 3.14
C LEU A 413 21.87 5.34 4.28
N SER A 414 22.24 4.56 5.28
CA SER A 414 23.04 5.03 6.41
C SER A 414 24.38 5.63 5.94
N SER A 415 25.07 4.92 5.07
CA SER A 415 26.33 5.38 4.49
C SER A 415 26.17 6.67 3.67
N ALA A 416 25.07 6.82 2.93
CA ALA A 416 24.77 8.03 2.17
C ALA A 416 24.49 9.22 3.10
N LEU A 417 23.74 9.02 4.18
CA LEU A 417 23.45 10.05 5.17
C LEU A 417 24.73 10.54 5.87
N VAL A 418 25.57 9.61 6.33
CA VAL A 418 26.85 9.93 6.98
C VAL A 418 27.80 10.68 6.03
N ARG A 419 27.99 10.17 4.80
CA ARG A 419 28.86 10.82 3.80
C ARG A 419 28.44 12.24 3.43
N ASN A 420 27.17 12.57 3.66
CA ASN A 420 26.61 13.87 3.32
C ASN A 420 26.35 14.78 4.53
N ASP A 421 26.79 14.40 5.74
CA ASP A 421 26.54 15.14 6.99
C ASP A 421 25.06 15.53 7.13
N ILE A 422 24.16 14.56 6.95
CA ILE A 422 22.72 14.77 7.07
C ILE A 422 22.27 14.31 8.44
N VAL A 423 21.64 15.23 9.15
CA VAL A 423 21.03 15.02 10.45
C VAL A 423 19.53 14.94 10.24
N LEU A 424 18.91 13.85 10.73
CA LEU A 424 17.48 13.60 10.56
C LEU A 424 16.74 13.70 11.89
N THR A 425 15.52 14.23 11.84
CA THR A 425 14.54 14.01 12.90
C THR A 425 14.05 12.57 12.86
N LEU A 426 13.38 12.07 13.92
CA LEU A 426 12.78 10.73 13.90
C LEU A 426 11.79 10.54 12.75
N GLY A 427 10.97 11.57 12.48
CA GLY A 427 10.02 11.53 11.38
C GLY A 427 10.69 11.49 10.00
N ASP A 428 11.78 12.27 9.83
CA ASP A 428 12.56 12.24 8.60
C ASP A 428 13.27 10.90 8.42
N ALA A 429 13.86 10.34 9.47
CA ALA A 429 14.49 9.02 9.43
C ALA A 429 13.48 7.93 8.99
N ARG A 430 12.29 7.96 9.58
CA ARG A 430 11.19 7.05 9.20
C ARG A 430 10.82 7.15 7.71
N ALA A 431 10.75 8.38 7.19
CA ALA A 431 10.45 8.64 5.78
C ALA A 431 11.57 8.09 4.87
N PHE A 432 12.83 8.34 5.20
CA PHE A 432 13.98 7.84 4.45
C PHE A 432 14.08 6.31 4.47
N ILE A 433 13.86 5.66 5.62
CA ILE A 433 13.81 4.19 5.73
C ILE A 433 12.69 3.63 4.82
N SER A 434 11.49 4.20 4.92
CA SER A 434 10.35 3.77 4.09
C SER A 434 10.63 3.96 2.60
N ASP A 435 11.28 5.07 2.23
CA ASP A 435 11.66 5.37 0.87
C ASP A 435 12.69 4.37 0.32
N ALA A 436 13.75 4.11 1.07
CA ALA A 436 14.78 3.14 0.71
C ALA A 436 14.19 1.73 0.54
N LEU A 437 13.37 1.29 1.50
CA LEU A 437 12.69 -0.01 1.42
C LEU A 437 11.69 -0.10 0.26
N SER A 438 11.03 1.01 -0.08
CA SER A 438 10.11 1.05 -1.24
C SER A 438 10.82 0.90 -2.58
N SER A 439 12.10 1.27 -2.65
CA SER A 439 12.93 1.14 -3.86
C SER A 439 13.45 -0.29 -4.08
N VAL A 440 13.50 -1.12 -3.03
CA VAL A 440 13.95 -2.51 -3.12
C VAL A 440 12.81 -3.40 -3.60
N THR A 441 13.04 -4.09 -4.71
CA THR A 441 12.08 -5.04 -5.28
C THR A 441 12.36 -6.45 -4.77
N ILE A 442 11.43 -7.01 -4.04
CA ILE A 442 11.46 -8.39 -3.53
C ILE A 442 10.83 -9.31 -4.56
N ARG A 443 11.57 -10.32 -4.96
CA ARG A 443 11.13 -11.35 -5.90
C ARG A 443 10.79 -12.64 -5.14
N GLY A 444 9.73 -13.32 -5.57
CA GLY A 444 9.39 -14.65 -5.04
C GLY A 444 10.40 -15.71 -5.53
N ASP A 445 10.46 -16.82 -4.81
CA ASP A 445 11.24 -17.98 -5.26
C ASP A 445 10.67 -18.50 -6.58
N THR A 446 11.39 -18.27 -7.68
CA THR A 446 11.03 -18.82 -8.97
C THR A 446 11.42 -20.29 -9.00
N THR A 447 10.46 -21.20 -8.94
CA THR A 447 10.72 -22.60 -9.23
C THR A 447 10.69 -22.82 -10.74
N ASP A 448 11.65 -23.57 -11.28
CA ASP A 448 11.76 -23.87 -12.72
C ASP A 448 10.51 -24.49 -13.36
N ASN A 449 9.53 -24.89 -12.57
CA ASN A 449 8.28 -25.54 -12.97
C ASN A 449 7.04 -24.63 -12.94
N THR A 450 7.20 -23.32 -12.76
CA THR A 450 6.07 -22.39 -12.71
C THR A 450 5.46 -22.22 -14.10
N LYS A 451 4.15 -22.53 -14.23
CA LYS A 451 3.43 -22.45 -15.52
C LYS A 451 2.80 -21.08 -15.76
N VAL A 452 2.67 -20.26 -14.74
CA VAL A 452 2.07 -18.94 -14.82
C VAL A 452 3.14 -17.89 -14.58
N CYS A 453 3.31 -16.99 -15.54
CA CYS A 453 4.19 -15.84 -15.42
C CYS A 453 3.37 -14.55 -15.53
N VAL A 454 3.58 -13.60 -14.61
CA VAL A 454 2.99 -12.26 -14.66
C VAL A 454 4.09 -11.25 -14.92
N LEU A 455 4.02 -10.59 -16.07
CA LEU A 455 5.09 -9.73 -16.59
C LEU A 455 4.56 -8.32 -16.94
N GLY A 456 5.46 -7.36 -16.96
CA GLY A 456 5.24 -6.08 -17.62
C GLY A 456 5.34 -6.20 -19.15
N THR A 457 4.99 -5.12 -19.86
CA THR A 457 5.00 -5.13 -21.35
C THR A 457 6.39 -5.32 -21.95
N ILE A 458 7.42 -4.70 -21.35
CA ILE A 458 8.81 -4.80 -21.85
C ILE A 458 9.39 -6.20 -21.57
N GLU A 459 9.18 -6.73 -20.36
CA GLU A 459 9.66 -8.04 -19.94
C GLU A 459 9.01 -9.20 -20.72
N SER A 460 7.84 -8.96 -21.30
CA SER A 460 7.12 -9.95 -22.11
C SER A 460 7.75 -10.19 -23.49
N ARG A 461 8.64 -9.30 -23.93
CA ARG A 461 9.31 -9.45 -25.23
C ARG A 461 10.11 -10.76 -25.26
N MET A 462 9.97 -11.48 -26.35
CA MET A 462 10.56 -12.82 -26.54
C MET A 462 10.07 -13.89 -25.55
N GLN A 463 9.01 -13.63 -24.78
CA GLN A 463 8.31 -14.67 -24.01
C GLN A 463 7.22 -15.33 -24.87
N THR A 464 6.96 -16.61 -24.60
CA THR A 464 5.91 -17.37 -25.28
C THR A 464 5.15 -18.23 -24.25
N ALA A 465 3.85 -18.39 -24.45
CA ALA A 465 3.00 -19.27 -23.67
C ALA A 465 1.83 -19.77 -24.54
N ASP A 466 1.19 -20.87 -24.12
CA ASP A 466 0.02 -21.42 -24.81
C ASP A 466 -1.19 -20.49 -24.66
N VAL A 467 -1.26 -19.75 -23.55
CA VAL A 467 -2.31 -18.77 -23.25
C VAL A 467 -1.66 -17.45 -22.89
N VAL A 468 -2.08 -16.38 -23.54
CA VAL A 468 -1.64 -15.01 -23.25
C VAL A 468 -2.83 -14.19 -22.75
N ILE A 469 -2.69 -13.51 -21.63
CA ILE A 469 -3.70 -12.67 -21.01
C ILE A 469 -3.18 -11.25 -20.94
N LEU A 470 -3.82 -10.32 -21.67
CA LEU A 470 -3.50 -8.89 -21.63
C LEU A 470 -4.53 -8.20 -20.75
N THR A 471 -4.08 -7.56 -19.66
CA THR A 471 -4.95 -6.89 -18.69
C THR A 471 -4.86 -5.37 -18.78
N GLY A 472 -5.81 -4.68 -18.17
CA GLY A 472 -5.80 -3.23 -18.11
C GLY A 472 -5.97 -2.55 -19.47
N LEU A 473 -6.70 -3.17 -20.42
CA LEU A 473 -6.90 -2.62 -21.76
C LEU A 473 -7.88 -1.44 -21.75
N ASN A 474 -7.53 -0.42 -20.97
CA ASN A 474 -8.21 0.85 -20.84
C ASN A 474 -7.31 1.98 -21.35
N GLU A 475 -7.92 3.02 -21.92
CA GLU A 475 -7.22 4.21 -22.33
C GLU A 475 -6.54 4.89 -21.13
N GLY A 476 -5.26 5.28 -21.31
CA GLY A 476 -4.44 5.82 -20.23
C GLY A 476 -3.71 4.77 -19.39
N MET A 477 -4.08 3.48 -19.49
CA MET A 477 -3.43 2.36 -18.81
C MET A 477 -2.67 1.47 -19.81
N PHE A 478 -3.37 0.90 -20.78
CA PHE A 478 -2.79 0.18 -21.91
C PHE A 478 -3.48 0.57 -23.22
N PRO A 479 -2.94 1.55 -23.99
CA PRO A 479 -1.67 2.22 -23.77
C PRO A 479 -1.70 3.21 -22.61
N SER A 480 -0.59 3.26 -21.85
CA SER A 480 -0.39 4.37 -20.93
C SER A 480 -0.11 5.64 -21.72
N THR A 481 -0.62 6.77 -21.25
CA THR A 481 -0.12 8.07 -21.68
C THR A 481 1.37 8.11 -21.35
N GLY A 482 2.20 8.55 -22.31
CA GLY A 482 3.64 8.66 -22.08
C GLY A 482 3.93 9.45 -20.81
N TYR A 483 5.15 9.36 -20.28
CA TYR A 483 5.59 10.10 -19.10
C TYR A 483 5.30 11.59 -19.30
N GLU A 484 4.19 12.07 -18.71
CA GLU A 484 3.95 13.48 -18.56
C GLU A 484 4.88 13.96 -17.44
N ASN A 485 6.02 14.47 -17.83
CA ASN A 485 6.96 15.07 -16.92
C ASN A 485 6.31 16.30 -16.30
N ALA A 486 5.98 16.24 -15.01
CA ALA A 486 5.40 17.38 -14.28
C ALA A 486 6.29 18.62 -14.34
N TRP A 487 7.57 18.46 -14.66
CA TRP A 487 8.56 19.54 -14.75
C TRP A 487 8.64 20.19 -16.13
N LEU A 488 8.34 19.43 -17.21
CA LEU A 488 8.58 19.84 -18.59
C LEU A 488 7.29 19.82 -19.43
N PRO A 489 6.81 20.94 -19.89
CA PRO A 489 5.79 20.99 -20.94
C PRO A 489 6.27 20.29 -22.22
N GLN A 490 5.35 19.65 -22.93
CA GLN A 490 5.65 18.90 -24.16
C GLN A 490 6.43 19.72 -25.20
N LYS A 491 6.16 21.02 -25.31
CA LYS A 491 6.88 21.92 -26.24
C LYS A 491 8.37 21.97 -25.91
N ILE A 492 8.73 22.09 -24.63
CA ILE A 492 10.12 22.12 -24.18
C ILE A 492 10.78 20.75 -24.37
N SER A 493 10.08 19.67 -24.02
CA SER A 493 10.57 18.31 -24.29
C SER A 493 10.93 18.11 -25.77
N THR A 494 10.09 18.60 -26.68
CA THR A 494 10.35 18.55 -28.14
C THR A 494 11.56 19.42 -28.55
N GLN A 495 11.69 20.62 -27.97
CA GLN A 495 12.86 21.50 -28.25
C GLN A 495 14.17 20.90 -27.79
N LEU A 496 14.15 20.13 -26.68
CA LEU A 496 15.30 19.41 -26.16
C LEU A 496 15.60 18.09 -26.92
N GLY A 497 14.77 17.72 -27.89
CA GLY A 497 14.97 16.50 -28.69
C GLY A 497 14.46 15.22 -27.99
N LEU A 498 13.71 15.35 -26.89
CA LEU A 498 13.13 14.20 -26.21
C LEU A 498 12.03 13.55 -27.08
N PRO A 499 11.89 12.21 -27.02
CA PRO A 499 10.83 11.50 -27.72
C PRO A 499 9.43 12.02 -27.36
N SER A 500 8.56 12.09 -28.38
CA SER A 500 7.14 12.40 -28.15
C SER A 500 6.50 11.34 -27.21
N PRO A 501 5.54 11.71 -26.34
CA PRO A 501 4.74 10.73 -25.59
C PRO A 501 4.09 9.65 -26.46
N ASN A 502 3.75 9.99 -27.71
CA ASN A 502 3.22 9.05 -28.69
C ASN A 502 4.21 7.92 -29.06
N HIS A 503 5.52 8.13 -28.89
CA HIS A 503 6.52 7.10 -29.12
C HIS A 503 6.36 5.92 -28.15
N LYS A 504 6.04 6.19 -26.87
CA LYS A 504 5.72 5.11 -25.92
C LYS A 504 4.46 4.34 -26.35
N VAL A 505 3.45 5.04 -26.84
CA VAL A 505 2.22 4.42 -27.36
C VAL A 505 2.55 3.52 -28.57
N SER A 506 3.47 3.93 -29.45
CA SER A 506 3.88 3.11 -30.60
C SER A 506 4.54 1.82 -30.16
N LEU A 507 5.46 1.87 -29.18
CA LEU A 507 6.11 0.67 -28.63
C LEU A 507 5.09 -0.29 -27.98
N MET A 508 4.16 0.26 -27.19
CA MET A 508 3.09 -0.55 -26.59
C MET A 508 2.14 -1.15 -27.63
N SER A 509 1.90 -0.46 -28.76
CA SER A 509 1.09 -1.02 -29.83
C SER A 509 1.79 -2.18 -30.53
N LEU A 510 3.12 -2.10 -30.71
CA LEU A 510 3.91 -3.20 -31.24
C LEU A 510 3.89 -4.42 -30.30
N ASP A 511 4.06 -4.18 -29.00
CA ASP A 511 3.98 -5.24 -27.98
C ASP A 511 2.57 -5.88 -27.98
N PHE A 512 1.50 -5.09 -28.04
CA PHE A 512 0.11 -5.58 -28.15
C PHE A 512 -0.09 -6.45 -29.41
N MET A 513 0.37 -6.00 -30.57
CA MET A 513 0.26 -6.74 -31.82
C MET A 513 0.99 -8.10 -31.74
N ASN A 514 2.22 -8.10 -31.23
CA ASN A 514 3.04 -9.32 -31.13
C ASN A 514 2.44 -10.33 -30.13
N LEU A 515 1.96 -9.87 -28.97
CA LEU A 515 1.34 -10.71 -27.96
C LEU A 515 0.00 -11.28 -28.41
N SER A 516 -0.73 -10.55 -29.26
CA SER A 516 -1.99 -11.01 -29.86
C SER A 516 -1.81 -12.10 -30.92
N CYS A 517 -0.57 -12.44 -31.30
CA CYS A 517 -0.27 -13.54 -32.19
C CYS A 517 -0.07 -14.90 -31.48
N ALA A 518 -0.30 -15.00 -30.17
CA ALA A 518 -0.26 -16.26 -29.43
C ALA A 518 -1.41 -17.21 -29.86
N GLU A 519 -1.38 -18.48 -29.42
CA GLU A 519 -2.37 -19.48 -29.82
C GLU A 519 -3.75 -19.20 -29.22
N ASN A 520 -3.81 -18.78 -27.93
CA ASN A 520 -5.03 -18.38 -27.25
C ASN A 520 -4.77 -17.06 -26.54
N VAL A 521 -5.56 -16.05 -26.83
CA VAL A 521 -5.38 -14.72 -26.28
C VAL A 521 -6.65 -14.24 -25.59
N TYR A 522 -6.50 -13.71 -24.38
CA TYR A 522 -7.56 -13.05 -23.65
C TYR A 522 -7.23 -11.59 -23.47
N TRP A 523 -8.08 -10.70 -23.92
CA TRP A 523 -8.02 -9.25 -23.73
C TRP A 523 -8.98 -8.85 -22.64
N LEU A 524 -8.45 -8.36 -21.51
CA LEU A 524 -9.23 -8.00 -20.33
C LEU A 524 -9.22 -6.49 -20.10
N ARG A 525 -10.37 -5.98 -19.72
CA ARG A 525 -10.52 -4.60 -19.25
C ARG A 525 -11.56 -4.50 -18.15
N SER A 526 -11.39 -3.53 -17.25
CA SER A 526 -12.38 -3.15 -16.26
C SER A 526 -13.13 -1.89 -16.71
N LYS A 527 -14.47 -1.86 -16.56
CA LYS A 527 -15.30 -0.69 -16.88
C LYS A 527 -15.18 0.41 -15.83
N ILE A 528 -14.82 0.05 -14.60
CA ILE A 528 -14.59 0.96 -13.48
C ILE A 528 -13.20 0.67 -12.91
N SER A 529 -12.39 1.70 -12.75
CA SER A 529 -11.08 1.65 -12.10
C SER A 529 -10.95 2.81 -11.13
N GLY A 530 -10.52 2.52 -9.88
CA GLY A 530 -10.43 3.54 -8.84
C GLY A 530 -11.75 4.29 -8.56
N GLY A 531 -12.90 3.63 -8.78
CA GLY A 531 -14.24 4.24 -8.63
C GLY A 531 -14.70 5.11 -9.80
N VAL A 532 -13.91 5.21 -10.88
CA VAL A 532 -14.21 6.04 -12.05
C VAL A 532 -14.47 5.16 -13.28
N GLN A 533 -15.42 5.54 -14.12
CA GLN A 533 -15.65 4.86 -15.40
C GLN A 533 -14.43 5.01 -16.31
N THR A 534 -14.02 3.92 -16.95
CA THR A 534 -12.89 3.84 -17.87
C THR A 534 -13.36 3.89 -19.32
N THR A 535 -12.47 4.36 -20.19
CA THR A 535 -12.66 4.28 -21.63
C THR A 535 -11.89 3.06 -22.17
N GLU A 536 -12.48 2.36 -23.12
CA GLU A 536 -11.83 1.25 -23.82
C GLU A 536 -10.52 1.69 -24.48
N SER A 537 -9.51 0.83 -24.43
CA SER A 537 -8.23 1.05 -25.10
C SER A 537 -8.43 1.29 -26.60
N ARG A 538 -7.77 2.32 -27.13
CA ARG A 538 -7.73 2.58 -28.58
C ARG A 538 -7.21 1.40 -29.39
N PHE A 539 -6.46 0.48 -28.78
CA PHE A 539 -5.97 -0.74 -29.45
C PHE A 539 -7.13 -1.70 -29.72
N LEU A 540 -8.00 -1.94 -28.73
CA LEU A 540 -9.21 -2.74 -28.90
C LEU A 540 -10.16 -2.11 -29.90
N SER A 541 -10.39 -0.79 -29.80
CA SER A 541 -11.27 -0.06 -30.72
C SER A 541 -10.79 -0.15 -32.17
N ARG A 542 -9.46 -0.11 -32.43
CA ARG A 542 -8.88 -0.30 -33.78
C ARG A 542 -9.12 -1.69 -34.33
N VAL A 543 -8.90 -2.72 -33.49
CA VAL A 543 -9.16 -4.11 -33.90
C VAL A 543 -10.66 -4.32 -34.14
N ALA A 544 -11.52 -3.88 -33.23
CA ALA A 544 -12.99 -4.00 -33.36
C ALA A 544 -13.54 -3.29 -34.60
N ALA A 545 -13.00 -2.12 -34.95
CA ALA A 545 -13.39 -1.39 -36.16
C ALA A 545 -13.11 -2.15 -37.46
N ARG A 546 -12.23 -3.16 -37.42
CA ARG A 546 -11.82 -3.96 -38.61
C ARG A 546 -12.35 -5.40 -38.57
N SER A 547 -12.40 -6.03 -37.39
CA SER A 547 -12.92 -7.41 -37.20
C SER A 547 -14.44 -7.49 -37.01
N GLY A 548 -15.09 -6.35 -36.67
CA GLY A 548 -16.47 -6.36 -36.17
C GLY A 548 -16.58 -6.61 -34.69
N LYS A 549 -17.72 -7.09 -34.22
CA LYS A 549 -17.94 -7.39 -32.78
C LYS A 549 -17.27 -8.72 -32.40
N PHE A 550 -16.60 -8.72 -31.24
CA PHE A 550 -16.03 -9.92 -30.66
C PHE A 550 -17.12 -10.88 -30.16
N ASP A 551 -16.84 -12.17 -30.24
CA ASP A 551 -17.68 -13.20 -29.63
C ASP A 551 -17.63 -13.08 -28.09
N LYS A 552 -18.81 -13.10 -27.45
CA LYS A 552 -18.98 -12.97 -26.01
C LYS A 552 -19.09 -14.31 -25.26
N THR A 553 -18.93 -15.43 -25.97
CA THR A 553 -19.06 -16.75 -25.36
C THR A 553 -18.04 -16.97 -24.25
N ALA A 554 -16.77 -16.70 -24.51
CA ALA A 554 -15.70 -16.79 -23.51
C ALA A 554 -15.92 -15.83 -22.34
N GLN A 555 -16.39 -14.59 -22.59
CA GLN A 555 -16.73 -13.65 -21.53
C GLN A 555 -17.81 -14.22 -20.61
N THR A 556 -18.88 -14.77 -21.16
CA THR A 556 -20.00 -15.32 -20.37
C THR A 556 -19.52 -16.50 -19.54
N GLU A 557 -18.73 -17.40 -20.11
CA GLU A 557 -18.20 -18.57 -19.43
C GLU A 557 -17.29 -18.19 -18.25
N ILE A 558 -16.33 -17.33 -18.47
CA ILE A 558 -15.36 -16.94 -17.45
C ILE A 558 -16.02 -16.12 -16.34
N LEU A 559 -16.85 -15.12 -16.69
CA LEU A 559 -17.51 -14.29 -15.67
C LEU A 559 -18.54 -15.07 -14.86
N SER A 560 -19.23 -16.05 -15.47
CA SER A 560 -20.12 -16.96 -14.72
C SER A 560 -19.34 -17.80 -13.72
N ALA A 561 -18.18 -18.36 -14.10
CA ALA A 561 -17.35 -19.14 -13.20
C ALA A 561 -16.81 -18.29 -12.04
N VAL A 562 -16.40 -17.02 -12.29
CA VAL A 562 -15.99 -16.09 -11.24
C VAL A 562 -17.13 -15.80 -10.27
N LEU A 563 -18.34 -15.53 -10.77
CA LEU A 563 -19.52 -15.24 -9.96
C LEU A 563 -20.03 -16.45 -9.18
N GLU A 564 -19.87 -17.67 -9.71
CA GLU A 564 -20.21 -18.90 -9.00
C GLU A 564 -19.31 -19.13 -7.79
N HIS A 565 -18.04 -18.74 -7.86
CA HIS A 565 -17.14 -18.76 -6.70
C HIS A 565 -17.54 -17.78 -5.60
N ASP A 566 -18.13 -16.64 -5.98
CA ASP A 566 -18.64 -15.64 -5.01
C ASP A 566 -19.99 -16.08 -4.39
N ASN A 567 -20.74 -16.94 -5.07
CA ASN A 567 -21.97 -17.54 -4.56
C ASN A 567 -21.70 -18.78 -3.70
N VAL A 568 -20.78 -18.69 -2.77
CA VAL A 568 -20.71 -19.65 -1.68
C VAL A 568 -22.02 -19.52 -0.90
N ASP A 569 -22.82 -20.59 -0.85
CA ASP A 569 -23.93 -20.68 0.09
C ASP A 569 -23.39 -20.31 1.47
N ALA A 570 -23.65 -19.08 1.88
CA ALA A 570 -23.29 -18.61 3.20
C ALA A 570 -24.08 -19.45 4.20
N LYS A 571 -23.51 -20.56 4.63
CA LYS A 571 -24.06 -21.28 5.79
C LYS A 571 -23.95 -20.31 6.94
N PRO A 572 -25.06 -19.99 7.60
CA PRO A 572 -25.00 -19.18 8.81
C PRO A 572 -24.01 -19.87 9.75
N LEU A 573 -22.91 -19.18 10.05
CA LEU A 573 -21.98 -19.67 11.06
C LEU A 573 -22.70 -19.55 12.39
N ASN A 574 -23.14 -20.70 12.94
CA ASN A 574 -23.60 -20.76 14.32
C ASN A 574 -22.38 -20.55 15.20
N TYR A 575 -22.27 -19.34 15.75
CA TYR A 575 -21.30 -19.05 16.78
C TYR A 575 -21.92 -19.41 18.13
N ASP A 576 -21.41 -20.45 18.77
CA ASP A 576 -21.73 -20.70 20.16
C ASP A 576 -21.15 -19.56 21.01
N ALA A 577 -21.95 -18.97 21.86
CA ALA A 577 -21.49 -17.93 22.77
C ALA A 577 -20.42 -18.52 23.71
N PRO A 578 -19.33 -17.77 23.99
CA PRO A 578 -18.24 -18.29 24.82
C PRO A 578 -18.70 -18.61 26.25
N THR A 579 -18.19 -19.72 26.80
CA THR A 579 -18.49 -20.20 28.14
C THR A 579 -17.23 -20.39 28.99
N PRO A 580 -16.33 -19.39 29.11
CA PRO A 580 -15.18 -19.53 29.99
C PRO A 580 -15.61 -19.62 31.45
N PRO A 581 -14.82 -20.23 32.33
CA PRO A 581 -15.09 -20.25 33.77
C PRO A 581 -15.23 -18.83 34.31
N ALA A 582 -16.24 -18.58 35.16
CA ALA A 582 -16.38 -17.34 35.90
C ALA A 582 -15.44 -17.37 37.14
N ASP A 583 -14.20 -17.00 36.93
CA ASP A 583 -13.08 -17.11 37.88
C ASP A 583 -12.83 -15.75 38.60
N TRP A 584 -13.90 -14.98 38.78
CA TRP A 584 -13.80 -13.66 39.41
C TRP A 584 -13.62 -13.76 40.93
N SER A 585 -12.59 -13.12 41.46
CA SER A 585 -12.50 -12.85 42.90
C SER A 585 -13.26 -11.57 43.26
N ASP A 586 -13.10 -10.53 42.45
CA ASP A 586 -13.62 -9.19 42.64
C ASP A 586 -14.40 -8.77 41.37
N LEU A 587 -15.49 -8.02 41.60
CA LEU A 587 -16.28 -7.37 40.55
C LEU A 587 -16.51 -5.90 40.90
N TYR A 588 -16.41 -5.01 39.93
CA TYR A 588 -16.88 -3.64 40.13
C TYR A 588 -18.38 -3.53 39.81
N VAL A 589 -19.06 -2.60 40.46
CA VAL A 589 -20.50 -2.34 40.19
C VAL A 589 -20.77 -2.09 38.70
N THR A 590 -19.82 -1.46 37.98
CA THR A 590 -19.91 -1.23 36.55
C THR A 590 -19.79 -2.54 35.74
N ASP A 591 -19.08 -3.51 36.23
CA ASP A 591 -18.93 -4.83 35.58
C ASP A 591 -20.24 -5.61 35.65
N LEU A 592 -20.97 -5.47 36.74
CA LEU A 592 -22.30 -6.05 36.88
C LEU A 592 -23.28 -5.48 35.87
N GLU A 593 -23.21 -4.20 35.57
CA GLU A 593 -24.04 -3.60 34.51
C GLU A 593 -23.74 -4.25 33.13
N TYR A 594 -22.48 -4.48 32.82
CA TYR A 594 -22.14 -5.21 31.59
C TYR A 594 -22.68 -6.66 31.59
N LEU A 595 -22.52 -7.39 32.67
CA LEU A 595 -23.06 -8.75 32.80
C LEU A 595 -24.58 -8.81 32.72
N ILE A 596 -25.29 -7.80 33.22
CA ILE A 596 -26.75 -7.69 33.14
C ILE A 596 -27.21 -7.34 31.73
N HIS A 597 -26.58 -6.37 31.05
CA HIS A 597 -27.07 -5.80 29.81
C HIS A 597 -26.50 -6.48 28.58
N ASN A 598 -25.20 -6.78 28.55
CA ASN A 598 -24.53 -7.50 27.46
C ASN A 598 -23.34 -8.32 27.97
N PRO A 599 -23.57 -9.57 28.36
CA PRO A 599 -22.52 -10.44 28.86
C PRO A 599 -21.32 -10.61 27.91
N TYR A 600 -21.56 -10.62 26.60
CA TYR A 600 -20.48 -10.70 25.62
C TYR A 600 -19.54 -9.50 25.70
N ALA A 601 -20.08 -8.30 25.91
CA ALA A 601 -19.25 -7.12 26.08
C ALA A 601 -18.36 -7.21 27.35
N TYR A 602 -18.86 -7.79 28.44
CA TYR A 602 -18.06 -8.13 29.61
C TYR A 602 -16.93 -9.12 29.26
N TYR A 603 -17.27 -10.20 28.56
CA TYR A 603 -16.29 -11.22 28.13
C TYR A 603 -15.15 -10.60 27.33
N VAL A 604 -15.46 -9.81 26.32
CA VAL A 604 -14.44 -9.20 25.46
C VAL A 604 -13.59 -8.20 26.24
N ARG A 605 -14.19 -7.39 27.09
CA ARG A 605 -13.48 -6.34 27.83
C ARG A 605 -12.62 -6.86 28.97
N HIS A 606 -13.13 -7.80 29.78
CA HIS A 606 -12.51 -8.21 31.02
C HIS A 606 -11.78 -9.56 30.93
N ILE A 607 -12.27 -10.51 30.11
CA ILE A 607 -11.64 -11.81 29.93
C ILE A 607 -10.64 -11.77 28.78
N LEU A 608 -11.05 -11.31 27.59
CA LEU A 608 -10.14 -11.14 26.44
C LEU A 608 -9.26 -9.88 26.56
N ARG A 609 -9.61 -8.94 27.43
CA ARG A 609 -8.89 -7.67 27.65
C ARG A 609 -8.73 -6.82 26.39
N LEU A 610 -9.72 -6.84 25.49
CA LEU A 610 -9.74 -6.02 24.30
C LEU A 610 -10.39 -4.66 24.62
N ALA A 611 -9.60 -3.60 24.55
CA ALA A 611 -10.10 -2.24 24.71
C ALA A 611 -10.59 -1.68 23.38
N VAL A 612 -11.71 -0.98 23.40
CA VAL A 612 -12.14 -0.16 22.26
C VAL A 612 -11.22 1.05 22.19
N LYS A 613 -10.56 1.24 21.05
CA LYS A 613 -9.80 2.45 20.77
C LYS A 613 -10.75 3.53 20.27
N ASP A 614 -10.59 4.76 20.78
CA ASP A 614 -11.28 5.92 20.23
C ASP A 614 -10.78 6.16 18.78
N ASP A 615 -11.68 6.57 17.90
CA ASP A 615 -11.30 6.94 16.53
C ASP A 615 -10.32 8.12 16.55
N TYR A 616 -9.28 8.03 15.75
CA TYR A 616 -8.17 9.01 15.71
C TYR A 616 -8.62 10.46 15.47
N TRP A 617 -9.76 10.64 14.81
CA TRP A 617 -10.29 11.96 14.42
C TRP A 617 -11.45 12.47 15.26
N VAL A 618 -11.88 11.71 16.26
CA VAL A 618 -12.99 12.15 17.15
C VAL A 618 -12.44 13.07 18.22
N GLY A 619 -12.82 14.32 18.14
CA GLY A 619 -12.53 15.30 19.19
C GLY A 619 -13.19 14.95 20.52
N PRO A 620 -12.87 15.69 21.60
CA PRO A 620 -13.45 15.47 22.93
C PRO A 620 -14.97 15.44 22.90
N ASP A 621 -15.57 14.37 23.40
CA ASP A 621 -17.00 14.09 23.40
C ASP A 621 -17.68 14.40 24.77
N ALA A 622 -18.96 14.06 24.84
CA ALA A 622 -19.73 14.24 26.09
C ALA A 622 -19.18 13.40 27.26
N ARG A 623 -18.52 12.27 27.00
CA ARG A 623 -17.88 11.41 28.00
C ARG A 623 -16.67 12.11 28.61
N LYS A 624 -15.80 12.69 27.80
CA LYS A 624 -14.65 13.49 28.29
C LYS A 624 -15.09 14.71 29.04
N PHE A 625 -16.19 15.38 28.63
CA PHE A 625 -16.80 16.44 29.42
C PHE A 625 -17.30 15.93 30.79
N GLY A 626 -17.94 14.77 30.83
CA GLY A 626 -18.36 14.13 32.08
C GLY A 626 -17.21 13.86 33.04
N THR A 627 -16.13 13.25 32.52
CA THR A 627 -14.89 12.97 33.29
C THR A 627 -14.28 14.26 33.85
N LEU A 628 -14.26 15.33 33.05
CA LEU A 628 -13.78 16.64 33.50
C LEU A 628 -14.64 17.18 34.66
N VAL A 629 -15.98 17.11 34.55
CA VAL A 629 -16.90 17.54 35.60
C VAL A 629 -16.68 16.77 36.92
N HIS A 630 -16.55 15.43 36.86
CA HIS A 630 -16.23 14.61 38.03
C HIS A 630 -14.89 15.00 38.66
N SER A 631 -13.85 15.22 37.86
CA SER A 631 -12.55 15.68 38.39
C SER A 631 -12.62 17.06 39.09
N ILE A 632 -13.43 17.98 38.58
CA ILE A 632 -13.63 19.28 39.26
C ILE A 632 -14.35 19.12 40.61
N ILE A 633 -15.37 18.24 40.67
CA ILE A 633 -16.12 17.97 41.89
C ILE A 633 -15.26 17.22 42.92
N GLU A 634 -14.42 16.27 42.49
CA GLU A 634 -13.46 15.57 43.35
C GLU A 634 -12.57 16.54 44.15
N HIS A 635 -12.11 17.62 43.51
CA HIS A 635 -11.19 18.58 44.08
C HIS A 635 -11.91 19.83 44.68
N ALA A 636 -13.24 19.86 44.61
CA ALA A 636 -14.00 20.99 45.17
C ALA A 636 -14.05 20.96 46.70
N LYS A 637 -14.07 22.14 47.31
CA LYS A 637 -14.03 22.30 48.76
C LYS A 637 -15.24 23.09 49.25
N PRO A 638 -15.72 22.88 50.51
CA PRO A 638 -16.72 23.73 51.10
C PRO A 638 -16.27 25.20 51.07
N GLY A 639 -17.15 26.07 50.58
CA GLY A 639 -16.89 27.50 50.38
C GLY A 639 -16.49 27.86 48.94
N ASP A 640 -16.26 26.89 48.06
CA ASP A 640 -16.05 27.19 46.63
C ASP A 640 -17.30 27.84 46.01
N THR A 641 -17.06 28.94 45.27
CA THR A 641 -18.11 29.63 44.51
C THR A 641 -18.25 29.11 43.09
N PRO A 642 -19.38 29.35 42.42
CA PRO A 642 -19.52 28.99 40.99
C PRO A 642 -18.37 29.49 40.11
N GLU A 643 -17.90 30.73 40.39
CA GLU A 643 -16.80 31.35 39.61
C GLU A 643 -15.47 30.61 39.80
N THR A 644 -15.17 30.17 41.06
CA THR A 644 -13.97 29.35 41.34
C THR A 644 -14.02 28.02 40.63
N LEU A 645 -15.17 27.36 40.57
CA LEU A 645 -15.36 26.09 39.87
C LEU A 645 -15.21 26.25 38.35
N VAL A 646 -15.74 27.35 37.80
CA VAL A 646 -15.60 27.65 36.36
C VAL A 646 -14.12 27.89 36.00
N ALA A 647 -13.40 28.65 36.81
CA ALA A 647 -11.97 28.90 36.57
C ALA A 647 -11.15 27.62 36.60
N ARG A 648 -11.41 26.69 37.53
CA ARG A 648 -10.75 25.35 37.55
C ARG A 648 -11.10 24.52 36.33
N MET A 649 -12.35 24.59 35.89
CA MET A 649 -12.77 23.88 34.68
C MET A 649 -12.01 24.39 33.44
N ASP A 650 -11.90 25.72 33.31
CA ASP A 650 -11.18 26.34 32.20
C ASP A 650 -9.69 25.96 32.17
N ASP A 651 -9.05 25.92 33.35
CA ASP A 651 -7.65 25.49 33.44
C ASP A 651 -7.47 24.00 33.13
N ALA A 652 -8.34 23.16 33.63
CA ALA A 652 -8.28 21.72 33.36
C ALA A 652 -8.59 21.41 31.89
N ALA A 653 -9.53 22.11 31.28
CA ALA A 653 -9.92 21.92 29.88
C ALA A 653 -8.82 22.33 28.90
N ARG A 654 -7.92 23.26 29.21
CA ARG A 654 -6.78 23.65 28.39
C ARG A 654 -5.78 22.51 28.17
N ASN A 655 -5.76 21.56 29.08
CA ASN A 655 -4.87 20.40 29.04
C ASN A 655 -5.48 19.17 28.37
N ILE A 656 -6.68 19.28 27.76
CA ILE A 656 -7.33 18.19 27.07
C ILE A 656 -6.93 18.19 25.60
N ASP A 657 -6.22 17.16 25.20
CA ASP A 657 -5.79 16.99 23.82
C ASP A 657 -6.98 16.95 22.84
N GLY A 658 -6.85 17.72 21.76
CA GLY A 658 -7.84 17.78 20.69
C GLY A 658 -9.05 18.68 20.97
N LEU A 659 -9.12 19.37 22.12
CA LEU A 659 -10.17 20.34 22.42
C LEU A 659 -9.89 21.66 21.68
N ASN A 660 -10.70 21.98 20.67
CA ASN A 660 -10.56 23.25 19.93
C ASN A 660 -11.27 24.41 20.63
N GLY A 661 -10.95 25.65 20.24
CA GLY A 661 -11.47 26.85 20.86
C GLY A 661 -13.01 26.98 20.85
N VAL A 662 -13.67 26.43 19.80
CA VAL A 662 -15.14 26.43 19.71
C VAL A 662 -15.73 25.45 20.72
N GLN A 663 -15.22 24.25 20.83
CA GLN A 663 -15.64 23.26 21.81
C GLN A 663 -15.38 23.73 23.24
N MET A 664 -14.23 24.36 23.50
CA MET A 664 -13.91 24.97 24.78
C MET A 664 -14.94 26.00 25.17
N HIS A 665 -15.37 26.88 24.27
CA HIS A 665 -16.41 27.85 24.51
C HIS A 665 -17.77 27.22 24.89
N PHE A 666 -18.17 26.14 24.18
CA PHE A 666 -19.38 25.39 24.50
C PHE A 666 -19.29 24.70 25.87
N TRP A 667 -18.14 24.12 26.21
CA TRP A 667 -17.93 23.48 27.50
C TRP A 667 -17.92 24.48 28.64
N HIS A 668 -17.27 25.63 28.46
CA HIS A 668 -17.30 26.74 29.40
C HIS A 668 -18.73 27.18 29.69
N LYS A 669 -19.51 27.49 28.66
CA LYS A 669 -20.90 27.93 28.82
C LYS A 669 -21.75 26.86 29.51
N ARG A 670 -21.64 25.62 29.13
CA ARG A 670 -22.36 24.50 29.73
C ARG A 670 -21.98 24.31 31.20
N PHE A 671 -20.69 24.44 31.53
CA PHE A 671 -20.23 24.32 32.91
C PHE A 671 -20.66 25.50 33.75
N GLN A 672 -20.68 26.70 33.22
CA GLN A 672 -21.17 27.90 33.88
C GLN A 672 -22.64 27.75 34.31
N GLU A 673 -23.47 27.06 33.52
CA GLU A 673 -24.86 26.78 33.87
C GLU A 673 -25.02 25.79 35.03
N ILE A 674 -24.11 24.80 35.16
CA ILE A 674 -24.18 23.74 36.19
C ILE A 674 -23.37 24.07 37.47
N ALA A 675 -22.40 24.98 37.39
CA ALA A 675 -21.51 25.32 38.49
C ALA A 675 -22.25 25.79 39.77
N PRO A 676 -23.33 26.57 39.69
CA PRO A 676 -24.12 26.95 40.90
C PRO A 676 -24.73 25.74 41.63
N VAL A 677 -25.17 24.73 40.87
CA VAL A 677 -25.76 23.51 41.45
C VAL A 677 -24.68 22.68 42.13
N ILE A 678 -23.51 22.58 41.52
CA ILE A 678 -22.33 21.91 42.10
C ILE A 678 -21.91 22.62 43.39
N ALA A 679 -21.74 23.95 43.37
CA ALA A 679 -21.37 24.72 44.55
C ALA A 679 -22.39 24.55 45.72
N ASN A 680 -23.67 24.58 45.38
CA ASN A 680 -24.74 24.38 46.40
C ASN A 680 -24.67 22.96 46.99
N GLU A 681 -24.47 21.92 46.19
CA GLU A 681 -24.36 20.53 46.67
C GLU A 681 -23.11 20.33 47.55
N ILE A 682 -21.98 20.90 47.16
CA ILE A 682 -20.75 20.84 47.98
C ILE A 682 -20.92 21.53 49.33
N ASN A 683 -21.57 22.70 49.37
CA ASN A 683 -21.83 23.43 50.56
C ASN A 683 -22.95 22.83 51.44
N ALA A 684 -23.91 22.13 50.82
CA ALA A 684 -24.97 21.42 51.55
C ALA A 684 -24.50 20.15 52.25
N CYS A 685 -23.46 19.49 51.69
CA CYS A 685 -22.85 18.29 52.24
C CYS A 685 -21.32 18.48 52.43
N PRO A 686 -20.89 19.35 53.36
CA PRO A 686 -19.49 19.71 53.54
C PRO A 686 -18.60 18.52 54.02
N ASP A 687 -19.17 17.55 54.72
CA ASP A 687 -18.49 16.39 55.25
C ASP A 687 -18.48 15.21 54.26
N ALA A 688 -19.00 15.39 53.06
CA ALA A 688 -19.02 14.33 52.07
C ALA A 688 -17.62 14.10 51.47
N HIS A 689 -17.20 12.83 51.48
CA HIS A 689 -15.98 12.37 50.89
C HIS A 689 -16.20 12.07 49.38
N SER A 690 -15.37 12.60 48.51
CA SER A 690 -15.44 12.34 47.07
C SER A 690 -14.64 11.11 46.68
N GLU A 691 -15.01 10.45 45.56
CA GLU A 691 -14.32 9.34 44.94
C GLU A 691 -13.89 8.24 45.94
N THR A 692 -14.80 7.92 46.88
CA THR A 692 -14.49 7.06 48.02
C THR A 692 -14.63 5.56 47.65
N PRO A 693 -13.58 4.75 47.81
CA PRO A 693 -13.66 3.31 47.57
C PRO A 693 -14.51 2.60 48.63
N GLY A 694 -15.41 1.73 48.19
CA GLY A 694 -16.25 0.88 49.02
C GLY A 694 -16.26 -0.55 48.50
N PHE A 695 -16.66 -1.50 49.38
CA PHE A 695 -16.86 -2.89 49.04
C PHE A 695 -17.92 -3.57 49.88
N VAL A 696 -18.46 -4.66 49.33
CA VAL A 696 -19.42 -5.52 50.06
C VAL A 696 -19.30 -6.95 49.53
N GLU A 697 -19.53 -7.94 50.38
CA GLU A 697 -19.54 -9.35 50.00
C GLU A 697 -20.97 -9.78 49.63
N ILE A 698 -21.15 -10.25 48.36
CA ILE A 698 -22.42 -10.76 47.84
C ILE A 698 -22.18 -12.09 47.14
N ALA A 699 -22.90 -13.15 47.50
CA ALA A 699 -22.79 -14.47 46.91
C ALA A 699 -21.32 -15.01 46.86
N GLY A 700 -20.51 -14.75 47.92
CA GLY A 700 -19.12 -15.17 48.05
C GLY A 700 -18.16 -14.44 47.11
N ARG A 701 -18.54 -13.27 46.57
CA ARG A 701 -17.72 -12.40 45.76
C ARG A 701 -17.62 -11.00 46.33
N THR A 702 -16.45 -10.39 46.22
CA THR A 702 -16.25 -9.00 46.66
C THR A 702 -16.73 -8.06 45.55
N ILE A 703 -17.78 -7.29 45.84
CA ILE A 703 -18.28 -6.23 44.95
C ILE A 703 -17.65 -4.93 45.39
N ARG A 704 -16.95 -4.26 44.45
CA ARG A 704 -16.27 -2.98 44.68
C ARG A 704 -16.99 -1.84 43.98
N ALA A 705 -17.01 -0.70 44.61
CA ALA A 705 -17.47 0.55 44.05
C ALA A 705 -16.51 1.68 44.39
N ARG A 706 -16.64 2.78 43.64
CA ARG A 706 -16.04 4.05 43.99
C ARG A 706 -17.13 5.08 43.89
N ALA A 707 -17.67 5.48 45.05
CA ALA A 707 -18.79 6.41 45.11
C ALA A 707 -18.32 7.84 44.78
N ASP A 708 -19.07 8.54 43.89
CA ASP A 708 -18.73 9.92 43.51
C ASP A 708 -18.67 10.83 44.74
N ARG A 709 -19.69 10.74 45.64
CA ARG A 709 -19.66 11.39 46.96
C ARG A 709 -20.43 10.56 47.98
N VAL A 710 -19.90 10.47 49.17
CA VAL A 710 -20.53 9.72 50.29
C VAL A 710 -20.30 10.46 51.61
N ALA A 711 -21.37 10.55 52.42
CA ALA A 711 -21.34 11.07 53.77
C ALA A 711 -22.20 10.18 54.69
N ASP A 712 -22.23 10.49 56.01
CA ASP A 712 -23.06 9.73 56.93
C ASP A 712 -24.55 9.81 56.53
N GLY A 713 -25.11 8.65 56.18
CA GLY A 713 -26.50 8.47 55.81
C GLY A 713 -26.86 8.87 54.35
N ILE A 714 -25.93 9.24 53.51
CA ILE A 714 -26.19 9.61 52.10
C ILE A 714 -25.11 9.18 51.11
N VAL A 715 -25.54 8.68 49.95
CA VAL A 715 -24.69 8.42 48.79
C VAL A 715 -25.21 9.24 47.62
N ILE A 716 -24.30 9.89 46.90
CA ILE A 716 -24.61 10.80 45.82
C ILE A 716 -23.87 10.37 44.56
N ASP A 717 -24.59 10.11 43.49
CA ASP A 717 -24.05 9.78 42.16
C ASP A 717 -24.30 10.98 41.20
N ILE A 718 -23.25 11.37 40.48
CA ILE A 718 -23.26 12.55 39.65
C ILE A 718 -23.42 12.16 38.18
N LYS A 719 -24.45 12.69 37.53
CA LYS A 719 -24.72 12.37 36.13
C LYS A 719 -24.75 13.63 35.27
N THR A 720 -23.80 13.73 34.32
CA THR A 720 -23.83 14.79 33.28
C THR A 720 -24.77 14.44 32.11
N GLY A 721 -25.28 13.20 32.09
CA GLY A 721 -26.31 12.69 31.21
C GLY A 721 -27.66 12.44 31.89
N ALA A 722 -28.41 11.49 31.38
CA ALA A 722 -29.67 11.06 32.03
C ALA A 722 -29.39 10.14 33.24
N ALA A 723 -30.05 10.38 34.37
CA ALA A 723 -30.06 9.42 35.47
C ALA A 723 -30.92 8.21 35.12
N PRO A 724 -30.63 7.01 35.73
CA PRO A 724 -31.46 5.83 35.55
C PRO A 724 -32.92 6.09 35.97
N SER A 725 -33.85 5.47 35.25
CA SER A 725 -35.28 5.58 35.60
C SER A 725 -35.63 4.81 36.88
N LYS A 726 -36.68 5.24 37.60
CA LYS A 726 -37.15 4.55 38.78
C LYS A 726 -37.46 3.07 38.54
N SER A 727 -37.98 2.72 37.36
CA SER A 727 -38.26 1.33 36.99
C SER A 727 -36.98 0.50 36.82
N GLN A 728 -35.90 1.03 36.24
CA GLN A 728 -34.63 0.34 36.11
C GLN A 728 -33.99 0.05 37.48
N LEU A 729 -34.11 0.99 38.41
CA LEU A 729 -33.59 0.82 39.77
C LEU A 729 -34.39 -0.24 40.53
N LEU A 730 -35.74 -0.23 40.41
CA LEU A 730 -36.62 -1.22 41.04
C LEU A 730 -36.51 -2.64 40.43
N LEU A 731 -36.02 -2.73 39.19
CA LEU A 731 -35.70 -4.02 38.54
C LEU A 731 -34.29 -4.49 38.85
N GLY A 732 -33.46 -3.67 39.51
CA GLY A 732 -32.07 -3.96 39.81
C GLY A 732 -31.14 -4.00 38.58
N THR A 733 -31.61 -3.49 37.42
CA THR A 733 -30.81 -3.51 36.17
C THR A 733 -29.76 -2.41 36.09
N MET A 734 -29.89 -1.39 36.96
CA MET A 734 -28.90 -0.31 37.14
C MET A 734 -28.44 -0.31 38.60
N PRO A 735 -27.55 -1.23 39.01
CA PRO A 735 -27.27 -1.55 40.40
C PRO A 735 -26.31 -0.59 41.09
N GLN A 736 -25.62 0.32 40.37
CA GLN A 736 -24.53 1.15 40.89
C GLN A 736 -24.90 1.86 42.19
N LEU A 737 -25.76 2.87 42.13
CA LEU A 737 -26.10 3.65 43.32
C LEU A 737 -26.80 2.86 44.42
N PRO A 738 -27.74 1.91 44.12
CA PRO A 738 -28.32 1.03 45.14
C PRO A 738 -27.31 0.16 45.89
N LEU A 739 -26.27 -0.38 45.19
CA LEU A 739 -25.22 -1.16 45.82
C LEU A 739 -24.26 -0.29 46.63
N GLU A 740 -23.97 0.92 46.19
CA GLU A 740 -23.21 1.89 46.99
C GLU A 740 -23.99 2.28 48.28
N ALA A 741 -25.29 2.45 48.18
CA ALA A 741 -26.14 2.65 49.37
C ALA A 741 -26.12 1.40 50.29
N TYR A 742 -26.13 0.20 49.72
CA TYR A 742 -25.97 -1.04 50.47
C TYR A 742 -24.59 -1.14 51.19
N MET A 743 -23.50 -0.75 50.50
CA MET A 743 -22.17 -0.66 51.10
C MET A 743 -22.13 0.34 52.25
N LEU A 744 -22.78 1.52 52.12
CA LEU A 744 -22.86 2.49 53.22
C LEU A 744 -23.62 1.91 54.40
N GLN A 745 -24.74 1.23 54.16
CA GLN A 745 -25.56 0.59 55.18
C GLN A 745 -24.81 -0.52 55.96
N THR A 746 -23.95 -1.26 55.26
CA THR A 746 -23.19 -2.39 55.81
C THR A 746 -21.78 -2.01 56.28
N GLY A 747 -21.40 -0.75 56.24
CA GLY A 747 -20.09 -0.25 56.68
C GLY A 747 -18.95 -0.55 55.69
N GLY A 748 -19.28 -0.72 54.41
CA GLY A 748 -18.31 -1.01 53.35
C GLY A 748 -17.44 0.17 52.94
N PHE A 749 -17.82 1.45 53.30
CA PHE A 749 -17.00 2.62 53.15
C PHE A 749 -16.20 2.95 54.41
N LYS A 750 -14.94 3.31 54.29
CA LYS A 750 -14.11 3.74 55.43
C LYS A 750 -14.31 5.24 55.74
N ILE A 751 -15.53 5.58 56.15
CA ILE A 751 -15.88 6.95 56.55
C ILE A 751 -16.44 6.92 57.98
N PRO A 752 -16.33 8.04 58.75
CA PRO A 752 -17.01 8.14 60.03
C PRO A 752 -18.52 8.07 59.84
N THR A 753 -19.16 7.03 60.29
CA THR A 753 -20.64 6.86 60.20
C THR A 753 -21.23 6.64 61.59
N THR A 754 -22.32 7.34 61.87
CA THR A 754 -23.10 7.19 63.13
C THR A 754 -24.43 6.47 62.90
N THR A 755 -24.78 6.25 61.59
CA THR A 755 -26.11 5.78 61.18
C THR A 755 -26.10 4.36 60.58
N HIS A 756 -25.18 3.50 61.01
CA HIS A 756 -25.17 2.07 60.61
C HIS A 756 -26.57 1.45 60.85
N SER A 757 -27.05 0.64 59.92
CA SER A 757 -28.34 -0.04 59.90
C SER A 757 -29.57 0.77 59.52
N LYS A 758 -29.51 2.09 59.29
CA LYS A 758 -30.62 2.84 58.66
C LYS A 758 -30.51 2.82 57.14
N THR A 759 -31.64 2.82 56.43
CA THR A 759 -31.67 2.96 54.97
C THR A 759 -31.09 4.33 54.59
N PRO A 760 -29.98 4.41 53.86
CA PRO A 760 -29.37 5.69 53.51
C PRO A 760 -30.19 6.41 52.44
N THR A 761 -29.99 7.72 52.33
CA THR A 761 -30.56 8.49 51.22
C THR A 761 -29.75 8.24 49.97
N MET A 762 -30.40 7.90 48.85
CA MET A 762 -29.81 7.86 47.53
C MET A 762 -30.15 9.12 46.76
N ARG A 763 -29.16 9.81 46.25
CA ARG A 763 -29.33 11.05 45.48
C ARG A 763 -28.62 10.95 44.14
N PHE A 764 -29.33 11.20 43.04
CA PHE A 764 -28.71 11.54 41.76
C PHE A 764 -28.63 13.04 41.63
N LEU A 765 -27.41 13.55 41.42
CA LEU A 765 -27.21 14.95 41.06
C LEU A 765 -27.11 15.01 39.51
N GLN A 766 -28.25 15.34 38.90
CA GLN A 766 -28.30 15.41 37.43
C GLN A 766 -27.90 16.80 36.95
N LEU A 767 -26.78 16.89 36.28
CA LEU A 767 -26.15 18.11 35.72
C LEU A 767 -26.46 18.25 34.23
N ARG A 768 -27.72 18.52 33.91
CA ARG A 768 -28.16 18.66 32.50
C ARG A 768 -28.79 20.03 32.31
N ASN A 769 -28.50 20.68 31.14
CA ASN A 769 -29.08 21.99 30.82
C ASN A 769 -30.59 22.03 31.07
N ASN A 770 -31.05 23.01 31.83
CA ASN A 770 -32.42 23.25 32.23
C ASN A 770 -33.12 22.19 33.15
N GLN A 771 -32.41 21.15 33.62
CA GLN A 771 -32.95 20.12 34.50
C GLN A 771 -31.97 19.74 35.62
N THR A 772 -31.48 20.74 36.34
CA THR A 772 -30.50 20.56 37.42
C THR A 772 -31.22 20.42 38.76
N LYS A 773 -31.95 19.31 38.99
CA LYS A 773 -32.56 19.03 40.30
C LYS A 773 -32.04 17.72 40.85
N PRO A 774 -31.74 17.65 42.17
CA PRO A 774 -31.44 16.37 42.79
C PRO A 774 -32.68 15.46 42.72
N ILE A 775 -32.45 14.18 42.39
CA ILE A 775 -33.45 13.15 42.38
C ILE A 775 -33.23 12.29 43.63
N GLU A 776 -34.19 12.28 44.54
CA GLU A 776 -34.16 11.50 45.78
C GLU A 776 -35.38 10.60 45.84
N TYR A 777 -35.26 9.52 46.57
CA TYR A 777 -36.35 8.58 46.84
C TYR A 777 -36.63 8.47 48.33
N ASP A 778 -37.86 8.20 48.70
CA ASP A 778 -38.22 7.91 50.06
C ASP A 778 -37.55 6.61 50.57
N SER A 779 -37.45 6.50 51.91
CA SER A 779 -36.73 5.41 52.54
C SER A 779 -37.28 4.00 52.18
N ALA A 780 -38.61 3.87 51.99
CA ALA A 780 -39.21 2.59 51.60
C ALA A 780 -38.83 2.22 50.16
N THR A 781 -38.97 3.18 49.23
CA THR A 781 -38.58 2.99 47.82
C THR A 781 -37.07 2.71 47.70
N THR A 782 -36.24 3.40 48.48
CA THR A 782 -34.78 3.15 48.52
C THR A 782 -34.47 1.74 49.02
N ALA A 783 -35.12 1.26 50.06
CA ALA A 783 -34.94 -0.09 50.56
C ALA A 783 -35.35 -1.16 49.53
N ASP A 784 -36.40 -0.92 48.77
CA ASP A 784 -36.83 -1.83 47.68
C ASP A 784 -35.81 -1.84 46.53
N MET A 785 -35.24 -0.70 46.15
CA MET A 785 -34.18 -0.58 45.13
C MET A 785 -32.90 -1.29 45.54
N ILE A 786 -32.49 -1.12 46.81
CA ILE A 786 -31.33 -1.83 47.39
C ILE A 786 -31.55 -3.35 47.32
N ARG A 787 -32.72 -3.82 47.78
CA ARG A 787 -33.07 -5.22 47.73
C ARG A 787 -33.01 -5.77 46.28
N ALA A 788 -33.67 -5.08 45.38
CA ALA A 788 -33.67 -5.47 43.94
C ALA A 788 -32.27 -5.56 43.34
N ALA A 789 -31.39 -4.62 43.66
CA ALA A 789 -29.99 -4.61 43.18
C ALA A 789 -29.19 -5.77 43.78
N VAL A 790 -29.35 -6.05 45.08
CA VAL A 790 -28.68 -7.20 45.74
C VAL A 790 -29.19 -8.52 45.16
N ASP A 791 -30.50 -8.68 45.04
CA ASP A 791 -31.12 -9.92 44.49
C ASP A 791 -30.66 -10.16 43.02
N LYS A 792 -30.64 -9.09 42.19
CA LYS A 792 -30.15 -9.16 40.81
C LYS A 792 -28.66 -9.47 40.74
N THR A 793 -27.87 -8.94 41.63
CA THR A 793 -26.44 -9.27 41.72
C THR A 793 -26.22 -10.74 42.07
N ILE A 794 -26.99 -11.28 43.03
CA ILE A 794 -26.94 -12.73 43.37
C ILE A 794 -27.33 -13.60 42.19
N GLU A 795 -28.44 -13.24 41.51
CA GLU A 795 -28.91 -13.93 40.30
C GLU A 795 -27.82 -13.99 39.24
N VAL A 796 -27.19 -12.85 38.89
CA VAL A 796 -26.16 -12.75 37.86
C VAL A 796 -24.91 -13.51 38.25
N ILE A 797 -24.40 -13.39 39.47
CA ILE A 797 -23.24 -14.14 39.95
C ILE A 797 -23.50 -15.66 39.81
N ASN A 798 -24.64 -16.12 40.31
CA ASN A 798 -24.98 -17.54 40.25
C ASN A 798 -25.18 -18.04 38.82
N MET A 799 -25.73 -17.23 37.93
CA MET A 799 -25.92 -17.55 36.53
C MET A 799 -24.60 -17.97 35.86
N PHE A 800 -23.53 -17.23 36.07
CA PHE A 800 -22.24 -17.48 35.44
C PHE A 800 -21.34 -18.44 36.26
N THR A 801 -21.37 -18.38 37.57
CA THR A 801 -20.49 -19.20 38.43
C THR A 801 -21.00 -20.62 38.60
N VAL A 802 -22.29 -20.78 38.88
CA VAL A 802 -22.93 -22.10 39.14
C VAL A 802 -23.57 -22.61 37.86
N GLY A 803 -24.35 -21.76 37.18
CA GLY A 803 -25.12 -22.09 35.97
C GLY A 803 -24.25 -22.20 34.70
N ARG A 804 -23.01 -21.69 34.72
CA ARG A 804 -22.10 -21.65 33.58
C ARG A 804 -22.77 -21.13 32.30
N ALA A 805 -23.58 -20.07 32.45
CA ALA A 805 -24.28 -19.44 31.35
C ALA A 805 -23.29 -18.92 30.29
N PRO A 806 -23.63 -19.03 29.00
CA PRO A 806 -22.82 -18.45 27.95
C PRO A 806 -22.84 -16.92 28.01
N TYR A 807 -21.72 -16.31 27.63
CA TYR A 807 -21.60 -14.86 27.53
C TYR A 807 -22.21 -14.38 26.20
N GLU A 808 -23.52 -14.39 26.14
CA GLU A 808 -24.27 -14.03 24.95
C GLU A 808 -24.22 -12.52 24.62
N ASN A 809 -24.14 -12.19 23.34
CA ASN A 809 -24.33 -10.81 22.92
C ASN A 809 -25.84 -10.46 22.90
N ARG A 810 -26.16 -9.28 23.40
CA ARG A 810 -27.53 -8.75 23.46
C ARG A 810 -27.63 -7.48 22.62
N PRO A 811 -27.94 -7.59 21.30
CA PRO A 811 -27.91 -6.47 20.35
C PRO A 811 -28.96 -5.39 20.64
N ASN A 812 -30.00 -5.69 21.43
CA ASN A 812 -31.02 -4.71 21.83
C ASN A 812 -30.66 -3.91 23.08
N SER A 813 -29.43 -4.07 23.60
CA SER A 813 -28.92 -3.29 24.71
C SER A 813 -28.73 -1.82 24.35
N GLU A 814 -28.62 -0.95 25.39
CA GLU A 814 -28.24 0.46 25.17
C GLU A 814 -26.90 0.58 24.43
N SER A 815 -26.71 1.66 23.66
CA SER A 815 -25.52 1.86 22.82
C SER A 815 -24.19 1.74 23.56
N LYS A 816 -24.13 2.10 24.84
CA LYS A 816 -22.94 1.99 25.69
C LYS A 816 -22.46 0.55 25.90
N TYR A 817 -23.34 -0.46 25.76
CA TYR A 817 -23.00 -1.88 25.91
C TYR A 817 -22.79 -2.59 24.57
N ARG A 818 -22.92 -1.89 23.46
CA ARG A 818 -22.87 -2.43 22.10
C ARG A 818 -21.53 -2.22 21.39
N GLN A 819 -20.51 -1.84 22.14
CA GLN A 819 -19.17 -1.48 21.61
C GLN A 819 -18.47 -2.63 20.86
N TYR A 820 -18.93 -3.88 21.05
CA TYR A 820 -18.34 -5.08 20.45
C TYR A 820 -19.31 -5.84 19.53
N ASP A 821 -20.36 -5.20 19.06
CA ASP A 821 -21.34 -5.81 18.14
C ASP A 821 -20.68 -6.33 16.84
N ASP A 822 -19.71 -5.59 16.30
CA ASP A 822 -18.98 -5.99 15.12
C ASP A 822 -18.13 -7.24 15.36
N LEU A 823 -17.49 -7.34 16.54
CA LEU A 823 -16.73 -8.52 16.93
C LEU A 823 -17.65 -9.72 17.18
N ALA A 824 -18.85 -9.47 17.71
CA ALA A 824 -19.88 -10.48 17.88
C ALA A 824 -20.57 -10.89 16.57
N ARG A 825 -20.26 -10.21 15.47
CA ARG A 825 -20.83 -10.46 14.13
C ARG A 825 -22.35 -10.48 14.12
N VAL A 826 -22.97 -9.58 14.86
CA VAL A 826 -24.44 -9.48 15.01
C VAL A 826 -25.14 -9.30 13.65
N TRP A 827 -24.44 -8.72 12.69
CA TRP A 827 -24.99 -8.36 11.39
C TRP A 827 -24.98 -9.52 10.39
N ASP A 828 -24.22 -10.58 10.66
CA ASP A 828 -24.12 -11.76 9.77
C ASP A 828 -25.39 -12.65 9.81
N ASN A 829 -26.21 -12.48 10.83
CA ASN A 829 -27.43 -13.27 11.07
C ASN A 829 -28.73 -12.55 10.66
N LYS A 830 -28.66 -11.50 9.84
CA LYS A 830 -29.83 -10.77 9.34
C LYS A 830 -30.14 -11.08 7.90
#